data_f6a10c64ddad648ce9e7b7fbf837b2f1
#
_entry.id   f6a10c64ddad648ce9e7b7fbf837b2f1
#
_cell.length_a   1.000
_cell.length_b   1.000
_cell.length_c   1.000
_cell.angle_alpha   90.00
_cell.angle_beta   90.00
_cell.angle_gamma   90.00
#
_symmetry.space_group_name_H-M   'P 1'
#
loop_
_entity.id
_entity.type
_entity.pdbx_description
1 polymer ?
#
loop_
_entity_poly.entity_id
_entity_poly.type
_entity_poly.pdbx_seq_one_letter_code
_entity_poly.pdbx_strand_id
1 'polypeptide(L)'
;MQTAVKSFIAFFTTFLLALIIVPFATAYADETIAPEVNEYSTEIGPLVSVTGDPQEENSYRFVNGERLSSADGALTENKGGLSTFFAIVNPEGHTVFDWFDKFSKGYYTGTNAFKGIDVSEHNGVIDWKKVKASGVDYAIIRCGYGQNSKSQDDDRWIQNVQGCIKEGIPFGVYIYSYATNATRAAGEADHVLRCLKDAGLNPSKLGYPVYFDMEDASTIGSDYAAMATAFCNKIKAAGYVPGIYANKSWFTTKLTASCFNNWTKWVAEWNASNGLTYKGLSNFTSGNGMWQFSDYGKVPGIPGHAVDLDYTFMKPKYNVGFASVTTSGMVRNATGKALSPSISVKVDGKTLKSGTDYTVSFTKDGKTTTTAPSAAGTYAVSITGTGLYSGKKSIGNMVIYAKPNIDTSFACKISSVSDGKLVLDASGKTPKVGSNVSIWTSNGGNNQVWHLEADDNGYYTIKSAANTGYVLDASGASPKNGANISVWTNNKGNNQKWILVESGGSYTLINAANNSLVLDASGATPKSGANVTAWSNNGGKNQKWTITPMNDLSLASTSATGMVRNATGQQLRPNSISVQIGGKTLKEGTDYTVLYDGKATPPSSVGNHSVTVQGKGAYKGTKSVGTMRIVAKPNLSSQNLYQLKSAYDSRFILDAANKTPHQGSNISVWTNNGGSNQKWYFAFNDNTGYYTIRNAANQDLVLDASGVSPKVGSNVSAWTKNDGLNQKWVIESSGNDTYIFRNAANPNLILDASGAKPRVGANVTAWSHNGGNNQKWKINAA
;
A
#
# COMPACT_ATOMS: atom_id res chain seq x y z
N MET A 1 -16.21 -4.67 56.72
CA MET A 1 -15.51 -4.59 55.43
C MET A 1 -15.96 -5.73 54.50
N GLN A 2 -17.26 -5.89 54.37
CA GLN A 2 -17.88 -6.92 53.50
C GLN A 2 -19.28 -6.46 53.09
N THR A 3 -19.39 -5.21 52.56
CA THR A 3 -20.70 -4.72 52.10
C THR A 3 -20.58 -3.65 50.99
N ALA A 4 -19.48 -3.69 50.22
CA ALA A 4 -19.26 -2.73 49.12
C ALA A 4 -18.89 -3.40 47.77
N VAL A 5 -19.11 -4.72 47.58
CA VAL A 5 -18.75 -5.44 46.35
C VAL A 5 -19.98 -6.03 45.63
N LYS A 6 -21.21 -5.81 46.14
CA LYS A 6 -22.43 -6.36 45.51
C LYS A 6 -23.28 -5.37 44.70
N SER A 7 -22.85 -4.12 44.51
CA SER A 7 -23.62 -3.12 43.75
C SER A 7 -23.00 -2.68 42.43
N PHE A 8 -21.97 -3.37 41.90
CA PHE A 8 -21.31 -3.00 40.65
C PHE A 8 -21.45 -4.03 39.51
N ILE A 9 -22.24 -5.10 39.72
CA ILE A 9 -22.49 -6.12 38.69
C ILE A 9 -23.92 -6.08 38.13
N ALA A 10 -24.79 -5.22 38.64
CA ALA A 10 -26.19 -5.12 38.19
C ALA A 10 -26.46 -3.96 37.22
N PHE A 11 -25.46 -3.22 36.75
CA PHE A 11 -25.63 -2.09 35.81
C PHE A 11 -25.01 -2.27 34.45
N PHE A 12 -24.50 -3.46 34.10
CA PHE A 12 -23.88 -3.76 32.80
C PHE A 12 -24.63 -4.78 31.94
N THR A 13 -25.86 -5.20 32.36
CA THR A 13 -26.66 -6.18 31.60
C THR A 13 -27.94 -5.63 30.99
N THR A 14 -28.16 -4.32 30.97
CA THR A 14 -29.39 -3.74 30.42
C THR A 14 -29.15 -2.69 29.32
N PHE A 15 -27.98 -2.62 28.71
CA PHE A 15 -27.70 -1.71 27.58
C PHE A 15 -27.12 -2.44 26.36
N LEU A 16 -27.41 -3.73 26.19
CA LEU A 16 -27.01 -4.51 25.03
C LEU A 16 -28.24 -5.15 24.37
N LEU A 17 -29.25 -4.36 24.02
CA LEU A 17 -30.32 -4.80 23.13
C LEU A 17 -31.03 -3.61 22.52
N ALA A 18 -30.37 -2.88 21.64
CA ALA A 18 -30.96 -2.05 20.58
C ALA A 18 -29.89 -1.63 19.57
N LEU A 19 -29.16 -2.58 18.98
CA LEU A 19 -28.59 -2.39 17.66
C LEU A 19 -29.40 -3.27 16.73
N ILE A 20 -30.40 -2.67 16.11
CA ILE A 20 -31.14 -3.26 14.99
C ILE A 20 -30.13 -3.45 13.88
N ILE A 21 -29.62 -4.65 13.77
CA ILE A 21 -29.02 -5.17 12.55
C ILE A 21 -30.17 -5.31 11.59
N VAL A 22 -30.27 -4.37 10.64
CA VAL A 22 -31.05 -4.59 9.44
C VAL A 22 -30.21 -5.56 8.59
N PRO A 23 -30.60 -6.82 8.46
CA PRO A 23 -30.01 -7.65 7.45
C PRO A 23 -30.49 -7.09 6.12
N PHE A 24 -29.59 -6.71 5.22
CA PHE A 24 -29.86 -6.72 3.81
C PHE A 24 -30.17 -8.18 3.43
N ALA A 25 -31.39 -8.58 3.65
CA ALA A 25 -31.97 -9.73 3.02
C ALA A 25 -32.18 -9.33 1.55
N THR A 26 -31.35 -9.86 0.69
CA THR A 26 -31.71 -10.10 -0.70
C THR A 26 -32.87 -11.12 -0.69
N ALA A 27 -34.06 -10.63 -0.46
CA ALA A 27 -35.25 -11.38 -0.76
C ALA A 27 -35.42 -11.33 -2.28
N TYR A 28 -34.86 -12.30 -2.98
CA TYR A 28 -35.50 -12.79 -4.18
C TYR A 28 -36.73 -13.56 -3.69
N ALA A 29 -37.83 -12.85 -3.58
CA ALA A 29 -39.15 -13.46 -3.57
C ALA A 29 -39.32 -14.06 -4.96
N ASP A 30 -39.32 -15.36 -5.04
CA ASP A 30 -39.87 -16.16 -6.11
C ASP A 30 -41.41 -16.06 -5.94
N GLU A 31 -41.98 -14.90 -6.25
CA GLU A 31 -43.38 -14.79 -6.51
C GLU A 31 -43.60 -15.20 -7.96
N THR A 32 -44.01 -16.42 -8.13
CA THR A 32 -44.77 -16.88 -9.27
C THR A 32 -46.05 -16.03 -9.35
N ILE A 33 -45.93 -14.82 -9.87
CA ILE A 33 -47.05 -14.08 -10.38
C ILE A 33 -47.43 -14.83 -11.69
N ALA A 34 -48.47 -15.66 -11.60
CA ALA A 34 -49.15 -16.10 -12.79
C ALA A 34 -49.43 -14.82 -13.61
N PRO A 35 -49.15 -14.81 -14.92
CA PRO A 35 -49.48 -13.66 -15.71
C PRO A 35 -51.02 -13.52 -15.66
N GLU A 36 -51.51 -12.46 -15.03
CA GLU A 36 -52.83 -11.98 -15.34
C GLU A 36 -52.80 -11.69 -16.85
N VAL A 37 -53.47 -12.52 -17.59
CA VAL A 37 -53.82 -12.26 -18.98
C VAL A 37 -54.77 -11.09 -18.93
N ASN A 38 -54.23 -9.86 -18.98
CA ASN A 38 -55.02 -8.72 -19.33
C ASN A 38 -55.54 -9.01 -20.76
N GLU A 39 -56.79 -9.33 -20.84
CA GLU A 39 -57.51 -9.29 -22.11
C GLU A 39 -57.26 -7.91 -22.72
N TYR A 40 -56.44 -7.88 -23.77
CA TYR A 40 -56.26 -6.68 -24.56
C TYR A 40 -57.68 -6.26 -25.04
N SER A 41 -58.12 -5.07 -24.63
CA SER A 41 -59.29 -4.44 -25.20
C SER A 41 -59.08 -4.30 -26.71
N THR A 42 -59.81 -5.02 -27.46
CA THR A 42 -59.85 -4.92 -28.89
C THR A 42 -60.62 -3.66 -29.30
N GLU A 43 -60.34 -2.51 -28.75
CA GLU A 43 -60.73 -1.25 -29.31
C GLU A 43 -59.78 -0.90 -30.45
N ILE A 44 -60.11 -1.40 -31.63
CA ILE A 44 -59.49 -1.00 -32.86
C ILE A 44 -59.97 0.43 -33.12
N GLY A 45 -59.04 1.40 -32.98
CA GLY A 45 -59.32 2.76 -33.48
C GLY A 45 -59.62 2.75 -34.96
N PRO A 46 -60.22 3.81 -35.51
CA PRO A 46 -60.64 3.81 -36.92
C PRO A 46 -59.47 3.54 -37.84
N LEU A 47 -59.66 2.63 -38.78
CA LEU A 47 -58.75 2.32 -39.87
C LEU A 47 -58.48 3.58 -40.70
N VAL A 48 -57.22 4.10 -40.62
CA VAL A 48 -56.78 5.16 -41.52
C VAL A 48 -56.32 4.49 -42.82
N SER A 49 -56.90 4.85 -43.94
CA SER A 49 -56.45 4.39 -45.25
C SER A 49 -55.16 5.11 -45.60
N VAL A 50 -54.05 4.36 -45.68
CA VAL A 50 -52.77 4.89 -46.13
C VAL A 50 -52.85 5.20 -47.62
N THR A 51 -52.76 6.46 -48.01
CA THR A 51 -52.74 6.90 -49.41
C THR A 51 -51.31 7.24 -49.89
N GLY A 52 -50.28 7.05 -49.05
CA GLY A 52 -48.87 7.29 -49.38
C GLY A 52 -48.10 6.05 -49.86
N ASP A 53 -46.99 6.23 -50.55
CA ASP A 53 -46.08 5.13 -50.90
C ASP A 53 -45.60 4.48 -49.62
N PRO A 54 -45.87 3.18 -49.41
CA PRO A 54 -45.35 2.47 -48.19
C PRO A 54 -43.85 2.53 -47.99
N GLN A 55 -43.07 2.89 -49.03
CA GLN A 55 -41.63 3.10 -48.96
C GLN A 55 -41.20 4.48 -48.42
N GLU A 56 -42.12 5.41 -48.25
CA GLU A 56 -41.83 6.72 -47.66
C GLU A 56 -41.88 6.73 -46.13
N GLU A 57 -42.53 5.75 -45.50
CA GLU A 57 -42.65 5.60 -44.05
C GLU A 57 -42.01 4.28 -43.62
N ASN A 58 -41.13 4.33 -42.64
CA ASN A 58 -40.38 3.16 -42.21
C ASN A 58 -41.04 2.37 -41.07
N SER A 59 -41.99 3.00 -40.39
CA SER A 59 -42.85 2.34 -39.41
C SER A 59 -44.29 2.38 -39.91
N TYR A 60 -44.66 1.41 -40.74
CA TYR A 60 -46.02 1.28 -41.25
C TYR A 60 -47.08 1.12 -40.15
N ARG A 61 -46.68 1.03 -38.90
CA ARG A 61 -47.54 0.90 -37.72
C ARG A 61 -48.08 2.22 -37.21
N PHE A 62 -47.47 3.36 -37.62
CA PHE A 62 -47.88 4.69 -37.24
C PHE A 62 -47.80 5.63 -38.45
N VAL A 63 -48.90 6.28 -38.78
CA VAL A 63 -48.92 7.39 -39.73
C VAL A 63 -49.57 8.58 -39.06
N ASN A 64 -48.90 9.74 -39.09
CA ASN A 64 -49.38 10.97 -38.47
C ASN A 64 -49.74 10.84 -36.98
N GLY A 65 -49.08 9.92 -36.27
CA GLY A 65 -49.31 9.68 -34.85
C GLY A 65 -50.48 8.76 -34.52
N GLU A 66 -51.17 8.25 -35.54
CA GLU A 66 -52.21 7.27 -35.36
C GLU A 66 -51.70 5.85 -35.66
N ARG A 67 -52.06 4.91 -34.78
CA ARG A 67 -51.68 3.50 -34.97
C ARG A 67 -52.38 2.92 -36.16
N LEU A 68 -51.65 2.46 -37.18
CA LEU A 68 -52.21 1.62 -38.23
C LEU A 68 -52.65 0.30 -37.61
N SER A 69 -53.88 -0.13 -37.85
CA SER A 69 -54.27 -1.47 -37.47
C SER A 69 -53.35 -2.44 -38.20
N SER A 70 -52.57 -3.22 -37.44
CA SER A 70 -52.04 -4.44 -38.01
C SER A 70 -53.26 -5.24 -38.41
N ALA A 71 -53.53 -5.37 -39.71
CA ALA A 71 -54.08 -6.60 -40.13
C ALA A 71 -53.08 -7.63 -39.66
N ASP A 72 -53.31 -8.24 -38.49
CA ASP A 72 -52.67 -9.49 -38.12
C ASP A 72 -53.03 -10.41 -39.29
N GLY A 73 -52.21 -10.26 -40.34
CA GLY A 73 -52.39 -11.00 -41.55
C GLY A 73 -52.32 -12.44 -41.18
N ALA A 74 -53.44 -13.08 -41.14
CA ALA A 74 -53.47 -14.52 -41.12
C ALA A 74 -52.64 -14.96 -42.31
N LEU A 75 -51.30 -15.20 -42.01
CA LEU A 75 -50.45 -15.94 -42.90
C LEU A 75 -51.14 -17.27 -43.10
N THR A 76 -51.82 -17.46 -44.17
CA THR A 76 -52.41 -18.73 -44.56
C THR A 76 -51.23 -19.67 -44.74
N GLU A 77 -50.95 -20.46 -43.73
CA GLU A 77 -50.03 -21.61 -43.85
C GLU A 77 -50.58 -22.53 -44.92
N ASN A 78 -49.99 -22.49 -46.08
CA ASN A 78 -50.31 -23.47 -47.15
C ASN A 78 -49.70 -24.81 -46.77
N LYS A 79 -50.46 -25.65 -46.08
CA LYS A 79 -50.09 -27.04 -45.74
C LYS A 79 -50.09 -27.88 -47.01
N GLY A 80 -49.06 -27.84 -47.79
CA GLY A 80 -48.90 -28.69 -48.97
C GLY A 80 -47.40 -28.76 -49.33
N GLY A 81 -46.79 -29.92 -49.05
CA GLY A 81 -45.35 -30.16 -49.28
C GLY A 81 -44.96 -29.98 -50.74
N LEU A 82 -43.86 -29.28 -50.87
CA LEU A 82 -42.70 -29.41 -51.77
C LEU A 82 -41.93 -28.10 -51.70
N SER A 83 -40.64 -28.21 -51.44
CA SER A 83 -39.71 -27.13 -51.24
C SER A 83 -39.43 -26.33 -52.52
N THR A 84 -40.30 -25.42 -52.82
CA THR A 84 -40.01 -24.24 -53.68
C THR A 84 -40.08 -23.02 -52.78
N PHE A 85 -38.97 -22.29 -52.69
CA PHE A 85 -38.84 -21.05 -51.94
C PHE A 85 -39.80 -20.00 -52.53
N PHE A 86 -41.04 -19.99 -52.11
CA PHE A 86 -41.88 -18.82 -52.27
C PHE A 86 -41.55 -17.88 -51.11
N ALA A 87 -41.07 -16.69 -51.43
CA ALA A 87 -41.04 -15.61 -50.46
C ALA A 87 -42.46 -15.40 -49.92
N ILE A 88 -42.69 -15.56 -48.64
CA ILE A 88 -43.95 -15.20 -48.00
C ILE A 88 -43.90 -13.68 -47.94
N VAL A 89 -44.89 -13.02 -48.54
CA VAL A 89 -45.11 -11.57 -48.50
C VAL A 89 -46.28 -11.27 -47.58
N ASN A 90 -46.13 -10.17 -46.81
CA ASN A 90 -47.29 -9.66 -46.03
C ASN A 90 -48.35 -9.03 -46.94
N PRO A 91 -49.50 -8.61 -46.44
CA PRO A 91 -50.54 -7.95 -47.24
C PRO A 91 -50.10 -6.69 -47.99
N GLU A 92 -49.04 -6.01 -47.44
CA GLU A 92 -48.39 -4.83 -48.05
C GLU A 92 -47.30 -5.19 -49.07
N GLY A 93 -47.08 -6.47 -49.35
CA GLY A 93 -46.10 -6.95 -50.33
C GLY A 93 -44.66 -7.08 -49.83
N HIS A 94 -44.40 -6.94 -48.52
CA HIS A 94 -43.10 -7.08 -47.97
C HIS A 94 -42.69 -8.55 -47.77
N THR A 95 -41.42 -8.86 -47.97
CA THR A 95 -40.88 -10.20 -47.87
C THR A 95 -40.64 -10.57 -46.41
N VAL A 96 -41.13 -11.72 -45.96
CA VAL A 96 -40.83 -12.29 -44.66
C VAL A 96 -39.43 -12.92 -44.66
N PHE A 97 -38.58 -12.53 -43.75
CA PHE A 97 -37.25 -13.08 -43.57
C PHE A 97 -37.20 -13.96 -42.36
N ASP A 98 -36.85 -15.22 -42.55
CA ASP A 98 -36.54 -16.10 -41.42
C ASP A 98 -35.10 -15.85 -40.96
N TRP A 99 -34.90 -15.63 -39.65
CA TRP A 99 -33.61 -15.35 -39.03
C TRP A 99 -32.57 -16.41 -39.36
N PHE A 100 -32.94 -17.68 -39.42
CA PHE A 100 -31.99 -18.76 -39.59
C PHE A 100 -31.55 -19.01 -41.05
N ASP A 101 -32.33 -18.62 -42.01
CA ASP A 101 -32.03 -18.96 -43.42
C ASP A 101 -30.92 -18.09 -44.02
N LYS A 102 -31.17 -16.84 -44.18
CA LYS A 102 -30.28 -15.93 -44.92
C LYS A 102 -29.62 -14.92 -43.98
N PHE A 103 -30.37 -14.40 -43.02
CA PHE A 103 -29.92 -13.33 -42.17
C PHE A 103 -28.78 -13.76 -41.21
N SER A 104 -28.97 -14.82 -40.45
CA SER A 104 -27.97 -15.35 -39.51
C SER A 104 -26.68 -15.78 -40.19
N LYS A 105 -26.72 -16.15 -41.46
CA LYS A 105 -25.56 -16.53 -42.29
C LYS A 105 -24.86 -15.33 -42.92
N GLY A 106 -25.34 -14.10 -42.69
CA GLY A 106 -24.74 -12.89 -43.27
C GLY A 106 -24.85 -12.82 -44.80
N TYR A 107 -25.88 -13.36 -45.38
CA TYR A 107 -26.07 -13.48 -46.83
C TYR A 107 -25.91 -12.16 -47.58
N TYR A 108 -26.40 -11.05 -46.98
CA TYR A 108 -26.41 -9.73 -47.61
C TYR A 108 -25.15 -8.89 -47.35
N THR A 109 -24.37 -9.20 -46.31
CA THR A 109 -23.25 -8.37 -45.87
C THR A 109 -21.95 -9.12 -45.77
N GLY A 110 -21.97 -10.45 -45.88
CA GLY A 110 -20.87 -11.32 -45.56
C GLY A 110 -20.77 -11.58 -44.04
N THR A 111 -19.75 -12.35 -43.64
CA THR A 111 -19.63 -12.91 -42.29
C THR A 111 -19.22 -11.90 -41.21
N ASN A 112 -18.82 -10.67 -41.57
CA ASN A 112 -18.24 -9.69 -40.63
C ASN A 112 -19.24 -8.64 -40.11
N ALA A 113 -20.46 -8.62 -40.61
CA ALA A 113 -21.49 -7.70 -40.12
C ALA A 113 -22.09 -8.20 -38.81
N PHE A 114 -22.37 -7.28 -37.89
CA PHE A 114 -23.21 -7.54 -36.72
C PHE A 114 -24.67 -7.54 -37.14
N LYS A 115 -25.44 -8.47 -36.62
CA LYS A 115 -26.86 -8.72 -36.92
C LYS A 115 -27.70 -8.22 -35.76
N GLY A 116 -28.59 -7.31 -36.01
CA GLY A 116 -29.42 -6.66 -35.04
C GLY A 116 -30.89 -6.78 -35.32
N ILE A 117 -31.65 -6.35 -34.36
CA ILE A 117 -33.08 -6.13 -34.43
C ILE A 117 -33.40 -4.77 -33.85
N ASP A 118 -34.41 -4.10 -34.32
CA ASP A 118 -35.01 -3.02 -33.57
C ASP A 118 -36.43 -3.40 -33.11
N VAL A 119 -36.77 -2.93 -31.90
CA VAL A 119 -37.96 -3.40 -31.20
C VAL A 119 -38.64 -2.29 -30.43
N SER A 120 -39.97 -2.44 -30.31
CA SER A 120 -40.86 -1.56 -29.57
C SER A 120 -41.93 -2.39 -28.84
N GLU A 121 -42.89 -1.72 -28.21
CA GLU A 121 -44.07 -2.36 -27.61
C GLU A 121 -44.86 -3.24 -28.57
N HIS A 122 -44.79 -2.93 -29.88
CA HIS A 122 -45.50 -3.68 -30.91
C HIS A 122 -45.00 -5.11 -31.13
N ASN A 123 -43.79 -5.41 -30.69
CA ASN A 123 -43.21 -6.75 -30.72
C ASN A 123 -43.67 -7.64 -29.54
N GLY A 124 -44.52 -7.13 -28.66
CA GLY A 124 -45.07 -7.86 -27.53
C GLY A 124 -44.03 -8.22 -26.45
N VAL A 125 -44.26 -9.33 -25.78
CA VAL A 125 -43.31 -9.83 -24.73
C VAL A 125 -42.23 -10.66 -25.38
N ILE A 126 -40.99 -10.20 -25.27
CA ILE A 126 -39.80 -10.81 -25.90
C ILE A 126 -39.11 -11.76 -24.94
N ASP A 127 -38.84 -13.00 -25.37
CA ASP A 127 -37.94 -13.93 -24.69
C ASP A 127 -36.47 -13.65 -25.11
N TRP A 128 -35.84 -12.69 -24.45
CA TRP A 128 -34.47 -12.25 -24.74
C TRP A 128 -33.42 -13.37 -24.66
N LYS A 129 -33.68 -14.42 -23.90
CA LYS A 129 -32.80 -15.59 -23.84
C LYS A 129 -32.80 -16.38 -25.15
N LYS A 130 -33.98 -16.56 -25.75
CA LYS A 130 -34.11 -17.17 -27.10
C LYS A 130 -33.55 -16.26 -28.18
N VAL A 131 -33.78 -14.94 -28.09
CA VAL A 131 -33.20 -13.95 -29.00
C VAL A 131 -31.68 -14.04 -28.96
N LYS A 132 -31.07 -14.07 -27.78
CA LYS A 132 -29.59 -14.24 -27.65
C LYS A 132 -29.10 -15.57 -28.22
N ALA A 133 -29.81 -16.65 -27.94
CA ALA A 133 -29.44 -17.99 -28.42
C ALA A 133 -29.57 -18.12 -29.95
N SER A 134 -30.41 -17.31 -30.61
CA SER A 134 -30.52 -17.28 -32.06
C SER A 134 -29.35 -16.60 -32.77
N GLY A 135 -28.47 -15.93 -32.03
CA GLY A 135 -27.28 -15.27 -32.60
C GLY A 135 -27.49 -13.79 -32.94
N VAL A 136 -28.51 -13.14 -32.36
CA VAL A 136 -28.64 -11.67 -32.40
C VAL A 136 -27.47 -11.03 -31.68
N ASP A 137 -26.75 -10.12 -32.35
CA ASP A 137 -25.59 -9.45 -31.86
C ASP A 137 -25.88 -8.18 -31.06
N TYR A 138 -26.99 -7.46 -31.45
CA TYR A 138 -27.41 -6.22 -30.81
C TYR A 138 -28.89 -5.94 -31.00
N ALA A 139 -29.41 -4.97 -30.25
CA ALA A 139 -30.76 -4.46 -30.40
C ALA A 139 -30.81 -2.93 -30.41
N ILE A 140 -31.79 -2.32 -31.07
CA ILE A 140 -32.15 -0.91 -30.93
C ILE A 140 -33.56 -0.86 -30.35
N ILE A 141 -33.72 -0.22 -29.17
CA ILE A 141 -34.97 -0.30 -28.38
C ILE A 141 -35.66 1.05 -28.40
N ARG A 142 -36.96 1.08 -28.77
CA ARG A 142 -37.76 2.29 -28.67
C ARG A 142 -37.95 2.67 -27.21
N CYS A 143 -37.64 3.92 -26.84
CA CYS A 143 -37.94 4.43 -25.50
C CYS A 143 -39.31 5.15 -25.41
N GLY A 144 -39.85 5.55 -26.54
CA GLY A 144 -41.09 6.27 -26.62
C GLY A 144 -41.24 7.05 -27.92
N TYR A 145 -42.17 7.97 -27.97
CA TYR A 145 -42.45 8.84 -29.09
C TYR A 145 -42.82 10.24 -28.62
N GLY A 146 -42.58 11.26 -29.47
CA GLY A 146 -43.02 12.63 -29.23
C GLY A 146 -42.45 13.27 -27.95
N GLN A 147 -43.20 14.20 -27.39
CA GLN A 147 -42.76 15.07 -26.31
C GLN A 147 -42.59 14.33 -24.98
N ASN A 148 -41.86 14.95 -24.05
CA ASN A 148 -41.53 14.36 -22.74
C ASN A 148 -42.77 14.19 -21.84
N SER A 149 -43.57 13.18 -22.11
CA SER A 149 -44.71 12.75 -21.31
C SER A 149 -44.62 11.26 -20.99
N LYS A 150 -45.03 10.87 -19.77
CA LYS A 150 -45.07 9.45 -19.35
C LYS A 150 -46.02 8.61 -20.22
N SER A 151 -47.08 9.22 -20.75
CA SER A 151 -48.03 8.55 -21.63
C SER A 151 -47.51 8.30 -23.04
N GLN A 152 -46.32 8.82 -23.34
CA GLN A 152 -45.60 8.62 -24.60
C GLN A 152 -44.39 7.74 -24.48
N ASP A 153 -44.15 7.19 -23.28
CA ASP A 153 -43.12 6.15 -23.07
C ASP A 153 -43.58 4.88 -23.80
N ASP A 154 -42.64 4.10 -24.33
CA ASP A 154 -42.93 2.78 -24.87
C ASP A 154 -43.26 1.82 -23.71
N ASP A 155 -44.39 1.15 -23.76
CA ASP A 155 -44.91 0.29 -22.69
C ASP A 155 -43.98 -0.90 -22.38
N ARG A 156 -43.11 -1.28 -23.29
CA ARG A 156 -42.15 -2.37 -23.16
C ARG A 156 -40.72 -1.88 -22.95
N TRP A 157 -40.48 -0.58 -22.90
CA TRP A 157 -39.16 0.03 -22.75
C TRP A 157 -38.33 -0.60 -21.63
N ILE A 158 -38.81 -0.58 -20.40
CA ILE A 158 -38.09 -1.10 -19.22
C ILE A 158 -37.85 -2.60 -19.35
N GLN A 159 -38.86 -3.36 -19.80
CA GLN A 159 -38.77 -4.82 -19.98
C GLN A 159 -37.72 -5.19 -21.03
N ASN A 160 -37.68 -4.51 -22.15
CA ASN A 160 -36.70 -4.76 -23.21
C ASN A 160 -35.29 -4.41 -22.80
N VAL A 161 -35.09 -3.27 -22.13
CA VAL A 161 -33.81 -2.87 -21.57
C VAL A 161 -33.28 -3.90 -20.56
N GLN A 162 -34.12 -4.30 -19.60
CA GLN A 162 -33.74 -5.30 -18.60
C GLN A 162 -33.42 -6.66 -19.24
N GLY A 163 -34.15 -7.06 -20.25
CA GLY A 163 -33.90 -8.28 -21.01
C GLY A 163 -32.53 -8.25 -21.71
N CYS A 164 -32.22 -7.18 -22.41
CA CYS A 164 -30.92 -7.01 -23.06
C CYS A 164 -29.77 -7.00 -22.05
N ILE A 165 -29.90 -6.30 -20.92
CA ILE A 165 -28.89 -6.28 -19.84
C ILE A 165 -28.70 -7.68 -19.28
N LYS A 166 -29.78 -8.39 -18.96
CA LYS A 166 -29.70 -9.74 -18.36
C LYS A 166 -28.99 -10.74 -19.26
N GLU A 167 -29.29 -10.71 -20.55
CA GLU A 167 -28.71 -11.66 -21.53
C GLU A 167 -27.41 -11.15 -22.15
N GLY A 168 -26.92 -9.95 -21.78
CA GLY A 168 -25.69 -9.36 -22.29
C GLY A 168 -25.74 -9.04 -23.77
N ILE A 169 -26.86 -8.57 -24.25
CA ILE A 169 -27.08 -8.07 -25.65
C ILE A 169 -26.74 -6.58 -25.63
N PRO A 170 -25.68 -6.11 -26.34
CA PRO A 170 -25.45 -4.69 -26.54
C PRO A 170 -26.64 -4.01 -27.20
N PHE A 171 -27.02 -2.82 -26.77
CA PHE A 171 -28.17 -2.14 -27.34
C PHE A 171 -27.96 -0.63 -27.49
N GLY A 172 -28.72 -0.04 -28.40
CA GLY A 172 -29.00 1.39 -28.58
C GLY A 172 -30.43 1.72 -28.28
N VAL A 173 -30.80 2.97 -28.51
CA VAL A 173 -32.15 3.49 -28.21
C VAL A 173 -32.63 4.35 -29.36
N TYR A 174 -33.93 4.35 -29.61
CA TYR A 174 -34.53 5.32 -30.51
C TYR A 174 -35.82 5.94 -29.93
N ILE A 175 -36.14 7.12 -30.42
CA ILE A 175 -37.41 7.80 -30.18
C ILE A 175 -38.05 8.12 -31.52
N TYR A 176 -39.34 7.77 -31.67
CA TYR A 176 -40.14 8.16 -32.85
C TYR A 176 -40.54 9.63 -32.75
N SER A 177 -40.18 10.44 -33.75
CA SER A 177 -40.28 11.89 -33.66
C SER A 177 -41.52 12.45 -34.33
N TYR A 178 -42.26 13.28 -33.59
CA TYR A 178 -43.29 14.18 -34.09
C TYR A 178 -42.89 15.66 -34.01
N ALA A 179 -41.61 15.95 -33.84
CA ALA A 179 -41.15 17.33 -33.76
C ALA A 179 -41.31 18.06 -35.09
N THR A 180 -41.82 19.26 -35.05
CA THR A 180 -41.98 20.15 -36.21
C THR A 180 -41.07 21.39 -36.14
N ASN A 181 -40.26 21.49 -35.09
CA ASN A 181 -39.28 22.55 -34.92
C ASN A 181 -38.21 22.16 -33.89
N ALA A 182 -37.14 22.95 -33.80
CA ALA A 182 -35.99 22.68 -32.92
C ALA A 182 -36.36 22.62 -31.43
N THR A 183 -37.34 23.42 -30.98
CA THR A 183 -37.77 23.39 -29.55
C THR A 183 -38.44 22.08 -29.19
N ARG A 184 -39.31 21.56 -30.08
CA ARG A 184 -39.95 20.26 -29.88
C ARG A 184 -38.94 19.11 -29.95
N ALA A 185 -38.01 19.17 -30.90
CA ALA A 185 -36.91 18.19 -30.99
C ALA A 185 -36.02 18.17 -29.74
N ALA A 186 -35.76 19.33 -29.16
CA ALA A 186 -35.07 19.41 -27.86
C ALA A 186 -35.91 18.82 -26.70
N GLY A 187 -37.22 18.95 -26.74
CA GLY A 187 -38.16 18.30 -25.80
C GLY A 187 -38.18 16.79 -25.93
N GLU A 188 -38.09 16.25 -27.16
CA GLU A 188 -37.96 14.82 -27.42
C GLU A 188 -36.63 14.27 -26.97
N ALA A 189 -35.54 15.06 -27.04
CA ALA A 189 -34.26 14.68 -26.39
C ALA A 189 -34.38 14.62 -24.86
N ASP A 190 -35.17 15.53 -24.22
CA ASP A 190 -35.48 15.42 -22.79
C ASP A 190 -36.26 14.15 -22.46
N HIS A 191 -37.17 13.74 -23.34
CA HIS A 191 -37.90 12.48 -23.20
C HIS A 191 -36.94 11.29 -23.16
N VAL A 192 -36.09 11.15 -24.14
CA VAL A 192 -35.04 10.10 -24.16
C VAL A 192 -34.21 10.12 -22.91
N LEU A 193 -33.67 11.29 -22.51
CA LEU A 193 -32.82 11.40 -21.34
C LEU A 193 -33.54 11.00 -20.04
N ARG A 194 -34.85 11.30 -19.93
CA ARG A 194 -35.68 10.84 -18.82
C ARG A 194 -35.82 9.32 -18.84
N CYS A 195 -36.20 8.73 -19.97
CA CYS A 195 -36.34 7.28 -20.11
C CYS A 195 -35.06 6.54 -19.78
N LEU A 196 -33.92 7.02 -20.26
CA LEU A 196 -32.61 6.48 -19.92
C LEU A 196 -32.32 6.56 -18.41
N LYS A 197 -32.60 7.68 -17.77
CA LYS A 197 -32.44 7.88 -16.33
C LYS A 197 -33.35 6.95 -15.52
N ASP A 198 -34.62 6.84 -15.89
CA ASP A 198 -35.63 6.01 -15.21
C ASP A 198 -35.26 4.51 -15.32
N ALA A 199 -34.66 4.09 -16.43
CA ALA A 199 -34.10 2.75 -16.62
C ALA A 199 -32.73 2.54 -15.92
N GLY A 200 -32.20 3.52 -15.20
CA GLY A 200 -30.88 3.45 -14.55
C GLY A 200 -29.71 3.35 -15.54
N LEU A 201 -29.90 3.84 -16.76
CA LEU A 201 -28.91 3.84 -17.82
C LEU A 201 -28.05 5.12 -17.77
N ASN A 202 -26.79 4.96 -18.09
CA ASN A 202 -25.85 6.05 -18.32
C ASN A 202 -25.00 5.71 -19.57
N PRO A 203 -24.24 6.64 -20.13
CA PRO A 203 -23.50 6.38 -21.37
C PRO A 203 -22.50 5.22 -21.33
N SER A 204 -22.12 4.71 -20.15
CA SER A 204 -21.26 3.53 -20.05
C SER A 204 -22.01 2.22 -20.28
N LYS A 205 -23.34 2.25 -20.21
CA LYS A 205 -24.21 1.06 -20.36
C LYS A 205 -24.77 0.92 -21.76
N LEU A 206 -24.69 1.98 -22.59
CA LEU A 206 -25.20 1.98 -23.95
C LEU A 206 -24.09 1.63 -24.95
N GLY A 207 -24.21 0.52 -25.64
CA GLY A 207 -23.26 0.06 -26.63
C GLY A 207 -23.39 0.68 -28.02
N TYR A 208 -24.61 1.14 -28.34
CA TYR A 208 -24.99 1.72 -29.63
C TYR A 208 -25.58 3.12 -29.43
N PRO A 209 -25.74 3.91 -30.53
CA PRO A 209 -26.23 5.28 -30.46
C PRO A 209 -27.68 5.42 -29.95
N VAL A 210 -28.00 6.67 -29.60
CA VAL A 210 -29.39 7.14 -29.44
C VAL A 210 -29.82 7.77 -30.75
N TYR A 211 -30.80 7.17 -31.38
CA TYR A 211 -31.28 7.58 -32.68
C TYR A 211 -32.52 8.48 -32.57
N PHE A 212 -32.48 9.55 -33.36
CA PHE A 212 -33.62 10.40 -33.64
C PHE A 212 -34.29 9.89 -34.92
N ASP A 213 -35.43 9.28 -34.75
CA ASP A 213 -36.18 8.67 -35.86
C ASP A 213 -37.04 9.74 -36.52
N MET A 214 -36.63 10.13 -37.75
CA MET A 214 -37.17 11.26 -38.49
C MET A 214 -37.88 10.74 -39.77
N GLU A 215 -39.09 10.27 -39.62
CA GLU A 215 -39.82 9.66 -40.73
C GLU A 215 -41.31 10.07 -40.84
N ASP A 216 -41.83 10.73 -39.80
CA ASP A 216 -43.25 11.00 -39.74
C ASP A 216 -43.71 12.09 -40.75
N ALA A 217 -44.69 11.75 -41.56
CA ALA A 217 -45.22 12.61 -42.63
C ALA A 217 -45.79 13.96 -42.12
N SER A 218 -46.26 14.03 -40.86
CA SER A 218 -46.73 15.28 -40.27
C SER A 218 -45.64 16.34 -40.08
N THR A 219 -44.37 15.94 -40.16
CA THR A 219 -43.20 16.82 -40.04
C THR A 219 -42.76 17.44 -41.38
N ILE A 220 -43.42 17.08 -42.50
CA ILE A 220 -43.04 17.55 -43.84
C ILE A 220 -43.13 19.07 -43.92
N GLY A 221 -42.03 19.68 -44.38
CA GLY A 221 -41.90 21.13 -44.47
C GLY A 221 -41.23 21.80 -43.28
N SER A 222 -40.85 21.01 -42.27
CA SER A 222 -40.10 21.50 -41.11
C SER A 222 -38.61 21.75 -41.43
N ASP A 223 -37.91 22.51 -40.57
CA ASP A 223 -36.47 22.67 -40.64
C ASP A 223 -35.78 21.47 -39.96
N TYR A 224 -35.60 20.39 -40.74
CA TYR A 224 -34.99 19.15 -40.27
C TYR A 224 -33.56 19.35 -39.74
N ALA A 225 -32.80 20.28 -40.31
CA ALA A 225 -31.42 20.55 -39.87
C ALA A 225 -31.38 21.18 -38.48
N ALA A 226 -32.29 22.14 -38.21
CA ALA A 226 -32.40 22.73 -36.87
C ALA A 226 -32.91 21.72 -35.85
N MET A 227 -33.87 20.86 -36.20
CA MET A 227 -34.41 19.82 -35.35
C MET A 227 -33.37 18.80 -34.98
N ALA A 228 -32.67 18.20 -35.96
CA ALA A 228 -31.63 17.22 -35.73
C ALA A 228 -30.47 17.81 -34.91
N THR A 229 -30.09 19.07 -35.17
CA THR A 229 -29.04 19.76 -34.42
C THR A 229 -29.44 19.93 -32.96
N ALA A 230 -30.68 20.36 -32.67
CA ALA A 230 -31.17 20.55 -31.30
C ALA A 230 -31.20 19.22 -30.52
N PHE A 231 -31.75 18.15 -31.09
CA PHE A 231 -31.78 16.83 -30.49
C PHE A 231 -30.37 16.28 -30.26
N CYS A 232 -29.58 16.17 -31.32
CA CYS A 232 -28.29 15.50 -31.28
C CYS A 232 -27.29 16.21 -30.38
N ASN A 233 -27.28 17.53 -30.37
CA ASN A 233 -26.39 18.28 -29.45
C ASN A 233 -26.76 18.02 -27.98
N LYS A 234 -28.03 17.94 -27.65
CA LYS A 234 -28.49 17.66 -26.29
C LYS A 234 -28.15 16.24 -25.85
N ILE A 235 -28.36 15.24 -26.68
CA ILE A 235 -27.96 13.86 -26.46
C ILE A 235 -26.44 13.76 -26.30
N LYS A 236 -25.65 14.44 -27.15
CA LYS A 236 -24.21 14.49 -27.08
C LYS A 236 -23.69 15.15 -25.78
N ALA A 237 -24.34 16.26 -25.38
CA ALA A 237 -24.00 16.97 -24.14
C ALA A 237 -24.19 16.11 -22.89
N ALA A 238 -25.15 15.18 -22.92
CA ALA A 238 -25.39 14.18 -21.89
C ALA A 238 -24.40 12.99 -21.95
N GLY A 239 -23.47 12.98 -22.93
CA GLY A 239 -22.43 11.97 -23.08
C GLY A 239 -22.77 10.77 -23.94
N TYR A 240 -23.96 10.72 -24.51
CA TYR A 240 -24.41 9.67 -25.45
C TYR A 240 -23.96 9.97 -26.87
N VAL A 241 -23.91 8.93 -27.72
CA VAL A 241 -23.63 9.07 -29.14
C VAL A 241 -24.98 9.30 -29.87
N PRO A 242 -25.21 10.43 -30.53
CA PRO A 242 -26.42 10.64 -31.29
C PRO A 242 -26.35 10.01 -32.70
N GLY A 243 -27.47 9.59 -33.20
CA GLY A 243 -27.65 9.14 -34.58
C GLY A 243 -28.98 9.61 -35.15
N ILE A 244 -29.16 9.47 -36.47
CA ILE A 244 -30.39 9.79 -37.21
C ILE A 244 -30.85 8.52 -37.89
N TYR A 245 -32.16 8.21 -37.73
CA TYR A 245 -32.81 7.19 -38.50
C TYR A 245 -33.80 7.84 -39.47
N ALA A 246 -33.85 7.33 -40.66
CA ALA A 246 -34.82 7.60 -41.71
C ALA A 246 -34.66 6.55 -42.83
N ASN A 247 -35.64 6.52 -43.77
CA ASN A 247 -35.47 5.76 -44.97
C ASN A 247 -34.49 6.44 -45.95
N LYS A 248 -34.07 5.71 -46.97
CA LYS A 248 -33.15 6.20 -48.00
C LYS A 248 -33.71 7.38 -48.76
N SER A 249 -35.01 7.39 -49.05
CA SER A 249 -35.68 8.50 -49.76
C SER A 249 -35.55 9.80 -48.95
N TRP A 250 -35.80 9.78 -47.64
CA TRP A 250 -35.62 10.97 -46.80
C TRP A 250 -34.18 11.46 -46.74
N PHE A 251 -33.21 10.57 -46.61
CA PHE A 251 -31.82 10.97 -46.64
C PHE A 251 -31.36 11.58 -47.96
N THR A 252 -32.01 11.22 -49.08
CA THR A 252 -31.68 11.76 -50.41
C THR A 252 -32.48 12.98 -50.81
N THR A 253 -33.65 13.23 -50.20
CA THR A 253 -34.56 14.30 -50.61
C THR A 253 -34.85 15.33 -49.53
N LYS A 254 -34.86 14.93 -48.23
CA LYS A 254 -35.29 15.78 -47.11
C LYS A 254 -34.14 16.09 -46.15
N LEU A 255 -33.33 15.08 -45.77
CA LEU A 255 -32.23 15.21 -44.78
C LEU A 255 -30.88 15.46 -45.45
N THR A 256 -30.84 16.43 -46.38
CA THR A 256 -29.72 16.67 -47.27
C THR A 256 -28.70 17.70 -46.76
N ALA A 257 -29.02 18.42 -45.67
CA ALA A 257 -28.16 19.43 -45.09
C ALA A 257 -26.84 18.83 -44.57
N SER A 258 -25.72 19.56 -44.69
CA SER A 258 -24.39 19.06 -44.32
C SER A 258 -24.23 18.67 -42.85
N CYS A 259 -25.07 19.19 -41.93
CA CYS A 259 -25.05 18.83 -40.53
C CYS A 259 -25.33 17.34 -40.27
N PHE A 260 -26.10 16.68 -41.13
CA PHE A 260 -26.39 15.25 -41.04
C PHE A 260 -25.14 14.34 -41.22
N ASN A 261 -24.05 14.89 -41.72
CA ASN A 261 -22.79 14.18 -41.81
C ASN A 261 -22.04 14.11 -40.47
N ASN A 262 -22.47 14.84 -39.44
CA ASN A 262 -21.90 14.83 -38.11
C ASN A 262 -22.38 13.66 -37.24
N TRP A 263 -23.41 12.96 -37.65
CA TRP A 263 -24.05 11.92 -36.87
C TRP A 263 -24.08 10.59 -37.60
N THR A 264 -24.16 9.51 -36.83
CA THR A 264 -24.36 8.15 -37.34
C THR A 264 -25.71 8.07 -38.05
N LYS A 265 -25.75 7.42 -39.19
CA LYS A 265 -26.98 7.19 -39.95
C LYS A 265 -27.45 5.75 -39.78
N TRP A 266 -28.72 5.57 -39.50
CA TRP A 266 -29.43 4.30 -39.55
C TRP A 266 -30.46 4.42 -40.66
N VAL A 267 -30.24 3.65 -41.74
CA VAL A 267 -30.95 3.81 -43.00
C VAL A 267 -31.88 2.61 -43.24
N ALA A 268 -33.14 2.85 -43.42
CA ALA A 268 -34.06 1.85 -43.90
C ALA A 268 -34.09 1.81 -45.43
N GLU A 269 -33.87 0.62 -45.96
CA GLU A 269 -34.07 0.29 -47.36
C GLU A 269 -34.40 -1.20 -47.46
N TRP A 270 -35.69 -1.50 -47.53
CA TRP A 270 -36.22 -2.84 -47.52
C TRP A 270 -36.15 -3.51 -48.93
N ASN A 271 -36.55 -4.77 -49.04
CA ASN A 271 -36.43 -5.55 -50.28
C ASN A 271 -35.02 -5.95 -50.68
N ALA A 272 -34.32 -6.59 -49.78
CA ALA A 272 -33.01 -7.20 -50.06
C ALA A 272 -33.06 -8.23 -51.24
N SER A 273 -34.24 -8.69 -51.66
CA SER A 273 -34.43 -9.51 -52.84
C SER A 273 -34.00 -8.84 -54.15
N ASN A 274 -33.86 -7.53 -54.18
CA ASN A 274 -33.40 -6.77 -55.36
C ASN A 274 -31.89 -6.63 -55.47
N GLY A 275 -31.11 -7.45 -54.78
CA GLY A 275 -29.64 -7.41 -54.82
C GLY A 275 -28.99 -6.28 -54.06
N LEU A 276 -29.71 -5.60 -53.17
CA LEU A 276 -29.16 -4.60 -52.28
C LEU A 276 -28.17 -5.27 -51.29
N THR A 277 -27.05 -4.66 -51.12
CA THR A 277 -26.06 -5.08 -50.15
C THR A 277 -25.68 -3.89 -49.29
N TYR A 278 -25.22 -4.15 -48.08
CA TYR A 278 -24.71 -3.10 -47.19
C TYR A 278 -23.64 -2.19 -47.90
N LYS A 279 -22.88 -2.76 -48.80
CA LYS A 279 -21.87 -2.06 -49.61
C LYS A 279 -22.49 -1.02 -50.53
N GLY A 280 -23.71 -1.26 -51.05
CA GLY A 280 -24.48 -0.30 -51.82
C GLY A 280 -24.99 0.89 -51.02
N LEU A 281 -25.14 0.75 -49.70
CA LEU A 281 -25.52 1.81 -48.76
C LEU A 281 -24.33 2.57 -48.19
N SER A 282 -23.09 2.24 -48.55
CA SER A 282 -21.85 2.86 -47.98
C SER A 282 -21.79 4.38 -48.12
N ASN A 283 -22.42 4.94 -49.16
CA ASN A 283 -22.51 6.39 -49.35
C ASN A 283 -23.34 7.11 -48.26
N PHE A 284 -24.25 6.39 -47.58
CA PHE A 284 -25.04 6.93 -46.49
C PHE A 284 -24.46 6.62 -45.12
N THR A 285 -23.83 5.48 -44.98
CA THR A 285 -23.39 4.97 -43.68
C THR A 285 -21.92 5.17 -43.42
N SER A 286 -21.11 5.48 -44.46
CA SER A 286 -19.64 5.66 -44.39
C SER A 286 -18.91 4.58 -43.53
N GLY A 287 -19.42 3.34 -43.55
CA GLY A 287 -18.86 2.20 -42.78
C GLY A 287 -19.17 2.22 -41.30
N ASN A 288 -19.72 3.29 -40.74
CA ASN A 288 -20.10 3.44 -39.33
C ASN A 288 -21.61 3.63 -39.15
N GLY A 289 -22.44 3.21 -40.10
CA GLY A 289 -23.88 3.29 -40.03
C GLY A 289 -24.52 1.93 -39.80
N MET A 290 -25.83 1.96 -39.86
CA MET A 290 -26.70 0.82 -39.67
C MET A 290 -27.68 0.75 -40.85
N TRP A 291 -28.03 -0.44 -41.27
CA TRP A 291 -28.97 -0.70 -42.34
C TRP A 291 -30.10 -1.56 -41.81
N GLN A 292 -31.30 -0.99 -41.72
CA GLN A 292 -32.55 -1.73 -41.56
C GLN A 292 -32.97 -2.26 -42.93
N PHE A 293 -32.86 -3.58 -43.15
CA PHE A 293 -33.05 -4.14 -44.46
C PHE A 293 -34.40 -4.86 -44.63
N SER A 294 -35.12 -5.04 -43.55
CA SER A 294 -36.45 -5.63 -43.53
C SER A 294 -37.23 -5.11 -42.32
N ASP A 295 -38.52 -4.92 -42.53
CA ASP A 295 -39.52 -4.59 -41.51
C ASP A 295 -40.37 -5.83 -41.13
N TYR A 296 -40.07 -6.99 -41.68
CA TYR A 296 -40.89 -8.19 -41.52
C TYR A 296 -40.05 -9.45 -41.26
N GLY A 297 -39.40 -9.46 -40.12
CA GLY A 297 -38.53 -10.58 -39.71
C GLY A 297 -39.20 -11.53 -38.75
N LYS A 298 -38.77 -12.79 -38.77
CA LYS A 298 -39.12 -13.82 -37.79
C LYS A 298 -37.92 -14.22 -37.01
N VAL A 299 -37.87 -13.82 -35.71
CA VAL A 299 -36.76 -14.09 -34.80
C VAL A 299 -37.22 -14.96 -33.64
N PRO A 300 -36.50 -16.06 -33.29
CA PRO A 300 -36.84 -16.88 -32.14
C PRO A 300 -36.89 -16.09 -30.85
N GLY A 301 -38.01 -16.16 -30.15
CA GLY A 301 -38.21 -15.41 -28.89
C GLY A 301 -39.01 -14.13 -29.05
N ILE A 302 -39.31 -13.70 -30.28
CA ILE A 302 -40.18 -12.58 -30.58
C ILE A 302 -41.51 -13.11 -31.14
N PRO A 303 -42.66 -12.71 -30.57
CA PRO A 303 -43.94 -13.10 -31.11
C PRO A 303 -44.17 -12.55 -32.51
N GLY A 304 -44.88 -13.33 -33.38
CA GLY A 304 -45.26 -12.88 -34.72
C GLY A 304 -44.13 -12.92 -35.75
N HIS A 305 -44.32 -12.20 -36.86
CA HIS A 305 -43.39 -12.14 -37.99
C HIS A 305 -43.03 -10.71 -38.39
N ALA A 306 -43.15 -9.77 -37.47
CA ALA A 306 -43.00 -8.36 -37.77
C ALA A 306 -41.99 -7.70 -36.82
N VAL A 307 -40.76 -8.20 -36.83
CA VAL A 307 -39.63 -7.55 -36.21
C VAL A 307 -38.67 -7.01 -37.27
N ASP A 308 -38.21 -5.81 -37.04
CA ASP A 308 -37.27 -5.14 -37.92
C ASP A 308 -35.86 -5.75 -37.80
N LEU A 309 -35.21 -5.95 -38.95
CA LEU A 309 -33.91 -6.63 -39.03
C LEU A 309 -32.84 -5.68 -39.55
N ASP A 310 -31.71 -5.68 -38.84
CA ASP A 310 -30.63 -4.73 -39.06
C ASP A 310 -29.25 -5.38 -39.28
N TYR A 311 -28.42 -4.68 -40.04
CA TYR A 311 -27.01 -4.95 -40.16
C TYR A 311 -26.17 -3.72 -39.80
N THR A 312 -25.04 -3.96 -39.15
CA THR A 312 -24.02 -2.91 -38.95
C THR A 312 -22.62 -3.48 -38.90
N PHE A 313 -21.60 -2.71 -39.34
CA PHE A 313 -20.21 -2.98 -39.08
C PHE A 313 -19.68 -2.21 -37.83
N MET A 314 -20.53 -1.40 -37.22
CA MET A 314 -20.23 -0.63 -36.04
C MET A 314 -20.10 -1.55 -34.82
N LYS A 315 -18.97 -1.52 -34.17
CA LYS A 315 -18.76 -2.24 -32.90
C LYS A 315 -19.41 -1.48 -31.75
N PRO A 316 -20.01 -2.18 -30.78
CA PRO A 316 -20.54 -1.50 -29.59
C PRO A 316 -19.43 -0.73 -28.87
N LYS A 317 -19.70 0.50 -28.43
CA LYS A 317 -18.75 1.36 -27.75
C LYS A 317 -19.32 1.87 -26.43
N TYR A 318 -18.72 1.41 -25.34
CA TYR A 318 -19.07 1.84 -23.99
C TYR A 318 -18.20 3.01 -23.56
N ASN A 319 -18.75 4.04 -22.94
CA ASN A 319 -18.02 5.25 -22.61
C ASN A 319 -17.33 5.12 -21.23
N VAL A 320 -15.99 5.04 -21.20
CA VAL A 320 -15.21 4.98 -19.96
C VAL A 320 -15.28 6.27 -19.12
N GLY A 321 -15.81 7.37 -19.67
CA GLY A 321 -16.06 8.60 -18.92
C GLY A 321 -16.95 8.36 -17.68
N PHE A 322 -17.82 7.36 -17.74
CA PHE A 322 -18.74 6.96 -16.68
C PHE A 322 -18.28 5.72 -15.90
N ALA A 323 -17.11 5.17 -16.21
CA ALA A 323 -16.56 4.03 -15.51
C ALA A 323 -16.35 4.31 -14.01
N SER A 324 -16.52 3.31 -13.17
CA SER A 324 -16.02 3.35 -11.81
C SER A 324 -14.51 3.04 -11.80
N VAL A 325 -13.74 3.86 -11.11
CA VAL A 325 -12.28 3.72 -11.08
C VAL A 325 -11.79 3.75 -9.64
N THR A 326 -10.97 2.78 -9.30
CA THR A 326 -10.21 2.78 -8.03
C THR A 326 -8.72 2.83 -8.33
N THR A 327 -7.99 3.60 -7.56
CA THR A 327 -6.55 3.81 -7.76
C THR A 327 -5.78 3.58 -6.47
N SER A 328 -4.55 3.11 -6.58
CA SER A 328 -3.58 3.12 -5.48
C SER A 328 -2.19 3.46 -6.00
N GLY A 329 -1.32 3.92 -5.11
CA GLY A 329 0.03 4.30 -5.51
C GLY A 329 0.10 5.58 -6.32
N MET A 330 -0.82 6.53 -6.09
CA MET A 330 -0.82 7.84 -6.73
C MET A 330 0.17 8.83 -6.10
N VAL A 331 0.72 8.54 -4.92
CA VAL A 331 1.73 9.37 -4.24
C VAL A 331 2.92 8.50 -3.88
N ARG A 332 4.15 8.93 -4.25
CA ARG A 332 5.39 8.13 -4.10
C ARG A 332 6.62 9.03 -4.08
N ASN A 333 7.77 8.48 -3.69
CA ASN A 333 9.07 9.06 -3.98
C ASN A 333 9.62 8.56 -5.32
N ALA A 334 10.42 9.36 -5.99
CA ALA A 334 11.14 8.95 -7.20
C ALA A 334 12.16 7.86 -6.88
N THR A 335 12.23 6.85 -7.75
CA THR A 335 13.21 5.73 -7.65
C THR A 335 14.27 5.79 -8.74
N GLY A 336 14.11 6.68 -9.72
CA GLY A 336 14.86 6.70 -10.98
C GLY A 336 14.29 5.74 -12.04
N LYS A 337 13.31 4.90 -11.67
CA LYS A 337 12.58 4.00 -12.59
C LYS A 337 11.19 4.54 -12.86
N ALA A 338 10.56 4.11 -13.94
CA ALA A 338 9.17 4.44 -14.26
C ALA A 338 8.21 3.88 -13.18
N LEU A 339 7.29 4.72 -12.71
CA LEU A 339 6.35 4.41 -11.65
C LEU A 339 4.91 4.44 -12.19
N SER A 340 4.22 3.32 -12.17
CA SER A 340 2.82 3.21 -12.59
C SER A 340 1.92 3.04 -11.38
N PRO A 341 0.82 3.81 -11.26
CA PRO A 341 -0.20 3.55 -10.25
C PRO A 341 -0.96 2.25 -10.59
N SER A 342 -1.51 1.60 -9.58
CA SER A 342 -2.51 0.55 -9.81
C SER A 342 -3.85 1.19 -10.11
N ILE A 343 -4.46 0.81 -11.22
CA ILE A 343 -5.75 1.36 -11.67
C ILE A 343 -6.67 0.18 -11.97
N SER A 344 -7.83 0.15 -11.33
CA SER A 344 -8.91 -0.78 -11.65
C SER A 344 -10.08 0.00 -12.22
N VAL A 345 -10.47 -0.34 -13.43
CA VAL A 345 -11.57 0.32 -14.18
C VAL A 345 -12.69 -0.68 -14.35
N LYS A 346 -13.91 -0.28 -14.00
CA LYS A 346 -15.11 -1.09 -14.23
C LYS A 346 -16.14 -0.29 -14.99
N VAL A 347 -16.70 -0.90 -16.02
CA VAL A 347 -17.83 -0.41 -16.79
C VAL A 347 -18.93 -1.45 -16.66
N ASP A 348 -20.07 -1.06 -16.14
CA ASP A 348 -21.23 -1.94 -15.90
C ASP A 348 -20.84 -3.27 -15.21
N GLY A 349 -20.13 -3.15 -14.10
CA GLY A 349 -19.64 -4.29 -13.31
C GLY A 349 -18.47 -5.07 -13.91
N LYS A 350 -18.21 -4.97 -15.20
CA LYS A 350 -17.10 -5.63 -15.90
C LYS A 350 -15.79 -4.90 -15.67
N THR A 351 -14.78 -5.63 -15.18
CA THR A 351 -13.43 -5.09 -15.05
C THR A 351 -12.72 -5.06 -16.40
N LEU A 352 -12.19 -3.88 -16.75
CA LEU A 352 -11.50 -3.63 -18.00
C LEU A 352 -10.01 -3.93 -17.92
N LYS A 353 -9.43 -4.32 -19.07
CA LYS A 353 -8.01 -4.66 -19.20
C LYS A 353 -7.22 -3.48 -19.78
N SER A 354 -6.20 -3.02 -19.04
CA SER A 354 -5.28 -1.98 -19.52
C SER A 354 -4.50 -2.45 -20.76
N GLY A 355 -4.32 -1.55 -21.72
CA GLY A 355 -3.66 -1.84 -23.00
C GLY A 355 -4.57 -2.45 -24.07
N THR A 356 -5.70 -3.06 -23.66
CA THR A 356 -6.69 -3.64 -24.58
C THR A 356 -7.99 -2.81 -24.62
N ASP A 357 -8.57 -2.57 -23.45
CA ASP A 357 -9.88 -1.90 -23.31
C ASP A 357 -9.72 -0.41 -23.02
N TYR A 358 -8.58 -0.01 -22.44
CA TYR A 358 -8.24 1.39 -22.22
C TYR A 358 -6.73 1.60 -22.18
N THR A 359 -6.31 2.83 -22.41
CA THR A 359 -4.93 3.29 -22.22
C THR A 359 -4.87 4.30 -21.07
N VAL A 360 -3.71 4.33 -20.37
CA VAL A 360 -3.43 5.32 -19.33
C VAL A 360 -2.51 6.39 -19.89
N SER A 361 -2.78 7.65 -19.58
CA SER A 361 -1.93 8.77 -19.96
C SER A 361 -1.62 9.67 -18.77
N PHE A 362 -0.42 10.26 -18.82
CA PHE A 362 0.14 11.14 -17.81
C PHE A 362 0.42 12.51 -18.45
N THR A 363 -0.14 13.58 -17.89
CA THR A 363 0.05 14.94 -18.43
C THR A 363 0.76 15.80 -17.39
N LYS A 364 1.88 16.41 -17.79
CA LYS A 364 2.61 17.40 -17.01
C LYS A 364 3.01 18.57 -17.92
N ASP A 365 2.81 19.81 -17.46
CA ASP A 365 3.17 21.03 -18.19
C ASP A 365 2.63 21.05 -19.64
N GLY A 366 1.39 20.61 -19.83
CA GLY A 366 0.71 20.49 -21.13
C GLY A 366 1.17 19.33 -22.02
N LYS A 367 2.22 18.60 -21.66
CA LYS A 367 2.71 17.42 -22.43
C LYS A 367 2.10 16.15 -21.89
N THR A 368 1.48 15.36 -22.78
CA THR A 368 0.86 14.08 -22.46
C THR A 368 1.68 12.91 -23.03
N THR A 369 1.87 11.87 -22.24
CA THR A 369 2.55 10.61 -22.61
C THR A 369 1.79 9.41 -22.06
N THR A 370 1.93 8.25 -22.69
CA THR A 370 1.46 6.96 -22.16
C THR A 370 2.55 6.22 -21.37
N THR A 371 3.80 6.69 -21.45
CA THR A 371 4.91 6.16 -20.66
C THR A 371 4.77 6.63 -19.22
N ALA A 372 4.87 5.70 -18.27
CA ALA A 372 4.82 6.02 -16.85
C ALA A 372 6.00 6.92 -16.45
N PRO A 373 5.76 7.95 -15.61
CA PRO A 373 6.78 8.92 -15.23
C PRO A 373 7.82 8.31 -14.26
N SER A 374 9.07 8.77 -14.38
CA SER A 374 10.18 8.43 -13.45
C SER A 374 10.68 9.64 -12.66
N ALA A 375 10.42 10.85 -13.15
CA ALA A 375 10.89 12.10 -12.54
C ALA A 375 9.90 12.64 -11.50
N ALA A 376 10.41 13.41 -10.55
CA ALA A 376 9.58 14.13 -9.59
C ALA A 376 8.67 15.14 -10.28
N GLY A 377 7.43 15.26 -9.78
CA GLY A 377 6.43 16.18 -10.33
C GLY A 377 5.01 15.72 -10.05
N THR A 378 4.07 16.57 -10.44
CA THR A 378 2.63 16.26 -10.42
C THR A 378 2.16 15.97 -11.84
N TYR A 379 1.53 14.85 -12.04
CA TYR A 379 1.05 14.34 -13.33
C TYR A 379 -0.46 14.14 -13.27
N ALA A 380 -1.22 14.86 -14.11
CA ALA A 380 -2.62 14.55 -14.29
C ALA A 380 -2.76 13.21 -15.00
N VAL A 381 -3.47 12.28 -14.39
CA VAL A 381 -3.66 10.93 -14.93
C VAL A 381 -5.04 10.79 -15.50
N SER A 382 -5.13 10.26 -16.71
CA SER A 382 -6.40 9.95 -17.34
C SER A 382 -6.36 8.60 -18.06
N ILE A 383 -7.55 8.01 -18.20
CA ILE A 383 -7.76 6.82 -19.00
C ILE A 383 -8.53 7.21 -20.26
N THR A 384 -8.23 6.56 -21.37
CA THR A 384 -8.92 6.71 -22.66
C THR A 384 -9.34 5.32 -23.13
N GLY A 385 -10.62 5.15 -23.46
CA GLY A 385 -11.17 3.89 -23.97
C GLY A 385 -10.57 3.51 -25.31
N THR A 386 -10.39 2.21 -25.55
CA THR A 386 -9.90 1.61 -26.79
C THR A 386 -10.73 0.38 -27.16
N GLY A 387 -10.70 -0.05 -28.42
CA GLY A 387 -11.47 -1.21 -28.86
C GLY A 387 -12.97 -1.01 -28.77
N LEU A 388 -13.63 -1.76 -27.89
CA LEU A 388 -15.07 -1.65 -27.61
C LEU A 388 -15.42 -0.46 -26.72
N TYR A 389 -14.42 0.27 -26.21
CA TYR A 389 -14.63 1.39 -25.30
C TYR A 389 -14.20 2.71 -25.92
N SER A 390 -14.88 3.78 -25.55
CA SER A 390 -14.64 5.14 -26.03
C SER A 390 -14.58 6.13 -24.86
N GLY A 391 -14.35 7.39 -25.17
CA GLY A 391 -14.33 8.47 -24.19
C GLY A 391 -13.04 8.51 -23.35
N LYS A 392 -13.00 9.49 -22.47
CA LYS A 392 -11.85 9.77 -21.59
C LYS A 392 -12.33 10.09 -20.18
N LYS A 393 -11.60 9.63 -19.17
CA LYS A 393 -11.86 9.96 -17.76
C LYS A 393 -10.60 10.41 -17.08
N SER A 394 -10.65 11.57 -16.42
CA SER A 394 -9.62 11.98 -15.46
C SER A 394 -9.75 11.14 -14.19
N ILE A 395 -8.63 10.62 -13.67
CA ILE A 395 -8.61 9.78 -12.47
C ILE A 395 -7.79 10.41 -11.34
N GLY A 396 -7.45 11.68 -11.47
CA GLY A 396 -6.74 12.46 -10.45
C GLY A 396 -5.28 12.71 -10.79
N ASN A 397 -4.52 13.18 -9.80
CA ASN A 397 -3.12 13.53 -9.95
C ASN A 397 -2.23 12.48 -9.29
N MET A 398 -1.23 12.01 -10.02
CA MET A 398 -0.11 11.26 -9.47
C MET A 398 0.98 12.24 -9.05
N VAL A 399 1.44 12.15 -7.80
CA VAL A 399 2.50 13.00 -7.24
C VAL A 399 3.72 12.14 -6.98
N ILE A 400 4.82 12.47 -7.62
CA ILE A 400 6.13 11.85 -7.39
C ILE A 400 7.00 12.89 -6.71
N TYR A 401 7.29 12.70 -5.43
CA TYR A 401 8.24 13.52 -4.69
C TYR A 401 9.68 13.19 -5.06
N ALA A 402 10.58 14.14 -4.94
CA ALA A 402 12.00 13.88 -5.11
C ALA A 402 12.46 12.72 -4.18
N LYS A 403 13.43 11.93 -4.64
CA LYS A 403 14.08 10.94 -3.78
C LYS A 403 14.80 11.68 -2.64
N PRO A 404 14.48 11.38 -1.37
CA PRO A 404 15.14 12.03 -0.25
C PRO A 404 16.63 11.69 -0.22
N ASN A 405 17.45 12.69 0.13
CA ASN A 405 18.90 12.53 0.25
C ASN A 405 19.26 11.93 1.63
N ILE A 406 18.92 10.67 1.84
CA ILE A 406 19.19 9.93 3.07
C ILE A 406 20.02 8.69 2.73
N ASP A 407 21.14 8.53 3.42
CA ASP A 407 21.91 7.28 3.34
C ASP A 407 21.21 6.18 4.16
N THR A 408 20.47 5.33 3.46
CA THR A 408 19.71 4.21 4.07
C THR A 408 20.57 3.02 4.44
N SER A 409 21.90 3.05 4.17
CA SER A 409 22.83 1.99 4.59
C SER A 409 23.10 2.03 6.10
N PHE A 410 22.82 3.17 6.75
CA PHE A 410 22.94 3.34 8.18
C PHE A 410 21.59 3.34 8.89
N ALA A 411 21.60 2.84 10.12
CA ALA A 411 20.55 3.15 11.06
C ALA A 411 20.47 4.67 11.30
N CYS A 412 19.33 5.18 11.72
CA CYS A 412 19.12 6.60 11.96
C CYS A 412 18.34 6.86 13.25
N LYS A 413 18.47 8.07 13.77
CA LYS A 413 17.53 8.65 14.71
C LYS A 413 16.54 9.53 13.96
N ILE A 414 15.26 9.45 14.33
CA ILE A 414 14.20 10.30 13.82
C ILE A 414 13.77 11.23 14.95
N SER A 415 14.15 12.50 14.87
CA SER A 415 13.92 13.51 15.90
C SER A 415 12.80 14.46 15.52
N SER A 416 12.01 14.92 16.48
CA SER A 416 10.99 15.95 16.24
C SER A 416 11.66 17.31 15.97
N VAL A 417 11.16 18.05 14.97
CA VAL A 417 11.61 19.44 14.72
C VAL A 417 11.11 20.40 15.79
N SER A 418 10.07 20.05 16.52
CA SER A 418 9.58 20.85 17.65
C SER A 418 10.58 20.91 18.81
N ASP A 419 11.28 19.80 19.07
CA ASP A 419 12.40 19.68 20.01
C ASP A 419 13.31 18.54 19.55
N GLY A 420 14.49 18.87 19.05
CA GLY A 420 15.47 17.90 18.53
C GLY A 420 16.01 16.91 19.58
N LYS A 421 15.76 17.12 20.87
CA LYS A 421 16.09 16.15 21.95
C LYS A 421 15.08 15.00 22.02
N LEU A 422 13.87 15.21 21.46
CA LEU A 422 12.82 14.23 21.44
C LEU A 422 12.90 13.40 20.16
N VAL A 423 13.02 12.09 20.32
CA VAL A 423 13.19 11.14 19.22
C VAL A 423 12.02 10.14 19.18
N LEU A 424 11.78 9.58 18.04
CA LEU A 424 10.80 8.52 17.86
C LEU A 424 11.22 7.28 18.66
N ASP A 425 10.36 6.83 19.59
CA ASP A 425 10.63 5.79 20.58
C ASP A 425 9.56 4.70 20.51
N ALA A 426 9.98 3.46 20.28
CA ALA A 426 9.12 2.30 20.45
C ALA A 426 9.17 1.87 21.93
N SER A 427 8.02 1.88 22.61
CA SER A 427 7.92 1.64 24.05
C SER A 427 8.63 0.37 24.52
N GLY A 428 9.51 0.54 25.51
CA GLY A 428 10.26 -0.54 26.14
C GLY A 428 11.60 -0.82 25.48
N LYS A 429 12.61 -1.26 26.28
CA LYS A 429 13.95 -1.60 25.78
C LYS A 429 13.93 -2.70 24.72
N THR A 430 12.99 -3.62 24.82
CA THR A 430 12.71 -4.71 23.86
C THR A 430 11.26 -4.64 23.42
N PRO A 431 10.92 -3.80 22.42
CA PRO A 431 9.57 -3.66 21.92
C PRO A 431 8.99 -5.00 21.46
N LYS A 432 7.67 -5.19 21.68
CA LYS A 432 6.87 -6.34 21.20
C LYS A 432 5.92 -5.87 20.10
N VAL A 433 5.30 -6.82 19.42
CA VAL A 433 4.20 -6.52 18.49
C VAL A 433 3.13 -5.70 19.20
N GLY A 434 2.74 -4.56 18.61
CA GLY A 434 1.76 -3.64 19.19
C GLY A 434 2.34 -2.65 20.21
N SER A 435 3.67 -2.68 20.50
CA SER A 435 4.29 -1.67 21.36
C SER A 435 4.06 -0.28 20.77
N ASN A 436 3.54 0.62 21.60
CA ASN A 436 3.22 1.98 21.22
C ASN A 436 4.47 2.74 20.76
N VAL A 437 4.30 3.67 19.84
CA VAL A 437 5.34 4.62 19.46
C VAL A 437 4.99 6.01 19.99
N SER A 438 5.93 6.61 20.72
CA SER A 438 5.85 7.96 21.24
C SER A 438 7.10 8.74 20.87
N ILE A 439 7.14 10.02 21.20
CA ILE A 439 8.40 10.74 21.24
C ILE A 439 8.94 10.73 22.66
N TRP A 440 10.23 10.51 22.81
CA TRP A 440 10.89 10.43 24.11
C TRP A 440 12.26 11.13 24.09
N THR A 441 12.72 11.57 25.24
CA THR A 441 14.10 12.09 25.36
C THR A 441 15.09 11.02 24.92
N SER A 442 16.04 11.41 24.06
CA SER A 442 17.07 10.49 23.55
C SER A 442 17.89 9.88 24.69
N ASN A 443 17.86 8.56 24.82
CA ASN A 443 18.55 7.79 25.86
C ASN A 443 19.61 6.82 25.30
N GLY A 444 19.77 6.76 23.97
CA GLY A 444 20.70 5.87 23.29
C GLY A 444 20.25 4.42 23.14
N GLY A 445 19.03 4.08 23.55
CA GLY A 445 18.46 2.73 23.39
C GLY A 445 18.16 2.37 21.94
N ASN A 446 18.26 1.09 21.59
CA ASN A 446 17.97 0.60 20.24
C ASN A 446 16.47 0.74 19.88
N ASN A 447 15.58 0.90 20.85
CA ASN A 447 14.16 1.19 20.64
C ASN A 447 13.91 2.62 20.10
N GLN A 448 14.95 3.47 20.10
CA GLN A 448 14.93 4.82 19.52
C GLN A 448 15.72 4.91 18.20
N VAL A 449 16.12 3.78 17.66
CA VAL A 449 16.94 3.68 16.45
C VAL A 449 16.15 2.96 15.38
N TRP A 450 16.24 3.45 14.15
CA TRP A 450 15.43 2.99 13.04
C TRP A 450 16.27 2.74 11.79
N HIS A 451 15.86 1.77 10.97
CA HIS A 451 16.42 1.52 9.65
C HIS A 451 15.37 1.89 8.59
N LEU A 452 15.76 2.70 7.63
CA LEU A 452 14.91 3.03 6.49
C LEU A 452 15.25 2.09 5.33
N GLU A 453 14.24 1.44 4.80
CA GLU A 453 14.37 0.56 3.63
C GLU A 453 13.47 1.07 2.51
N ALA A 454 14.07 1.51 1.41
CA ALA A 454 13.35 1.96 0.23
C ALA A 454 12.98 0.76 -0.65
N ASP A 455 11.74 0.73 -1.19
CA ASP A 455 11.33 -0.25 -2.18
C ASP A 455 11.39 0.31 -3.62
N ASP A 456 11.30 -0.56 -4.62
CA ASP A 456 11.29 -0.19 -6.05
C ASP A 456 10.03 0.60 -6.46
N ASN A 457 9.03 0.68 -5.60
CA ASN A 457 7.79 1.43 -5.83
C ASN A 457 7.82 2.85 -5.27
N GLY A 458 8.93 3.28 -4.64
CA GLY A 458 9.11 4.61 -4.08
C GLY A 458 8.49 4.79 -2.70
N TYR A 459 8.41 3.73 -1.91
CA TYR A 459 8.03 3.76 -0.51
C TYR A 459 9.17 3.41 0.41
N TYR A 460 9.08 3.88 1.64
CA TYR A 460 9.99 3.55 2.72
C TYR A 460 9.29 2.71 3.78
N THR A 461 9.94 1.64 4.20
CA THR A 461 9.59 0.89 5.40
C THR A 461 10.55 1.31 6.51
N ILE A 462 10.04 1.65 7.69
CA ILE A 462 10.82 2.13 8.84
C ILE A 462 10.87 1.01 9.86
N LYS A 463 12.00 0.31 9.95
CA LYS A 463 12.22 -0.88 10.81
C LYS A 463 12.84 -0.48 12.13
N SER A 464 12.40 -1.09 13.23
CA SER A 464 13.02 -0.90 14.55
C SER A 464 14.37 -1.60 14.62
N ALA A 465 15.42 -0.92 15.10
CA ALA A 465 16.72 -1.55 15.34
C ALA A 465 16.74 -2.50 16.56
N ALA A 466 15.76 -2.35 17.46
CA ALA A 466 15.60 -3.28 18.58
C ALA A 466 15.09 -4.66 18.11
N ASN A 467 14.31 -4.69 17.02
CA ASN A 467 13.87 -5.91 16.33
C ASN A 467 13.52 -5.57 14.88
N THR A 468 14.35 -5.94 13.92
CA THR A 468 14.18 -5.62 12.49
C THR A 468 12.99 -6.30 11.82
N GLY A 469 12.36 -7.28 12.47
CA GLY A 469 11.08 -7.87 12.05
C GLY A 469 9.88 -6.94 12.31
N TYR A 470 10.06 -5.88 13.10
CA TYR A 470 9.02 -4.92 13.44
C TYR A 470 9.22 -3.61 12.70
N VAL A 471 8.12 -3.07 12.19
CA VAL A 471 8.09 -1.85 11.40
C VAL A 471 7.10 -0.84 11.98
N LEU A 472 7.28 0.42 11.63
CA LEU A 472 6.38 1.50 11.99
C LEU A 472 5.04 1.32 11.27
N ASP A 473 3.99 1.13 12.04
CA ASP A 473 2.64 0.76 11.59
C ASP A 473 1.61 1.82 12.00
N ALA A 474 0.86 2.33 11.05
CA ALA A 474 -0.34 3.13 11.32
C ALA A 474 -1.53 2.17 11.45
N SER A 475 -2.17 2.13 12.61
CA SER A 475 -3.23 1.18 12.94
C SER A 475 -4.33 1.07 11.88
N GLY A 476 -4.55 -0.18 11.42
CA GLY A 476 -5.59 -0.53 10.44
C GLY A 476 -5.10 -0.48 9.00
N ALA A 477 -5.63 -1.37 8.15
CA ALA A 477 -5.27 -1.45 6.73
C ALA A 477 -5.56 -0.14 5.97
N SER A 478 -6.54 0.63 6.44
CA SER A 478 -6.91 1.97 5.94
C SER A 478 -6.98 2.94 7.13
N PRO A 479 -5.84 3.46 7.59
CA PRO A 479 -5.79 4.31 8.77
C PRO A 479 -6.64 5.57 8.59
N LYS A 480 -7.31 5.95 9.71
CA LYS A 480 -8.10 7.17 9.81
C LYS A 480 -7.32 8.25 10.55
N ASN A 481 -7.80 9.49 10.48
CA ASN A 481 -7.23 10.59 11.25
C ASN A 481 -7.18 10.25 12.75
N GLY A 482 -6.00 10.37 13.36
CA GLY A 482 -5.77 9.97 14.75
C GLY A 482 -5.40 8.48 14.94
N ALA A 483 -5.23 7.70 13.86
CA ALA A 483 -4.80 6.31 13.96
C ALA A 483 -3.46 6.22 14.71
N ASN A 484 -3.41 5.36 15.72
CA ASN A 484 -2.23 5.18 16.54
C ASN A 484 -1.05 4.62 15.74
N ILE A 485 0.15 5.03 16.08
CA ILE A 485 1.39 4.45 15.56
C ILE A 485 1.96 3.46 16.57
N SER A 486 2.24 2.26 16.10
CA SER A 486 2.88 1.20 16.89
C SER A 486 4.00 0.54 16.08
N VAL A 487 4.79 -0.32 16.70
CA VAL A 487 5.61 -1.27 15.96
C VAL A 487 4.84 -2.57 15.78
N TRP A 488 4.83 -3.08 14.56
CA TRP A 488 4.12 -4.30 14.19
C TRP A 488 4.96 -5.20 13.30
N THR A 489 4.61 -6.50 13.25
CA THR A 489 5.22 -7.40 12.29
C THR A 489 5.06 -6.89 10.87
N ASN A 490 6.12 -6.93 10.06
CA ASN A 490 6.08 -6.47 8.68
C ASN A 490 5.18 -7.38 7.83
N ASN A 491 3.97 -6.92 7.52
CA ASN A 491 2.99 -7.58 6.63
C ASN A 491 2.98 -7.00 5.21
N LYS A 492 3.88 -6.03 4.93
CA LYS A 492 4.02 -5.32 3.65
C LYS A 492 2.79 -4.47 3.27
N GLY A 493 1.87 -4.23 4.19
CA GLY A 493 0.68 -3.38 4.02
C GLY A 493 1.07 -1.92 3.74
N ASN A 494 0.21 -1.19 3.02
CA ASN A 494 0.45 0.22 2.73
C ASN A 494 0.42 1.10 3.99
N ASN A 495 -0.25 0.67 5.07
CA ASN A 495 -0.25 1.33 6.38
C ASN A 495 1.13 1.29 7.08
N GLN A 496 2.03 0.39 6.63
CA GLN A 496 3.41 0.26 7.09
C GLN A 496 4.44 0.93 6.14
N LYS A 497 3.94 1.57 5.08
CA LYS A 497 4.77 2.24 4.07
C LYS A 497 4.62 3.75 4.16
N TRP A 498 5.73 4.44 3.94
CA TRP A 498 5.83 5.87 4.13
C TRP A 498 6.46 6.53 2.90
N ILE A 499 6.01 7.76 2.61
CA ILE A 499 6.58 8.63 1.57
C ILE A 499 7.27 9.78 2.33
N LEU A 500 8.53 10.03 2.02
CA LEU A 500 9.34 11.03 2.70
C LEU A 500 9.42 12.31 1.85
N VAL A 501 8.89 13.40 2.37
CA VAL A 501 8.90 14.70 1.68
C VAL A 501 9.86 15.62 2.39
N GLU A 502 10.99 15.92 1.73
CA GLU A 502 12.02 16.82 2.26
C GLU A 502 11.65 18.28 2.06
N SER A 503 11.86 19.09 3.08
CA SER A 503 11.70 20.53 3.04
C SER A 503 12.59 21.19 4.09
N GLY A 504 13.59 21.99 3.65
CA GLY A 504 14.46 22.74 4.55
C GLY A 504 15.22 21.87 5.56
N GLY A 505 15.74 20.72 5.15
CA GLY A 505 16.50 19.78 6.00
C GLY A 505 15.64 18.96 6.97
N SER A 506 14.33 19.04 6.86
CA SER A 506 13.38 18.24 7.61
C SER A 506 12.48 17.42 6.68
N TYR A 507 11.81 16.40 7.22
CA TYR A 507 10.98 15.46 6.48
C TYR A 507 9.56 15.46 7.01
N THR A 508 8.58 15.43 6.12
CA THR A 508 7.21 15.00 6.42
C THR A 508 7.06 13.55 5.95
N LEU A 509 6.56 12.68 6.81
CA LEU A 509 6.37 11.26 6.51
C LEU A 509 4.89 11.02 6.24
N ILE A 510 4.52 10.85 4.96
CA ILE A 510 3.14 10.62 4.51
C ILE A 510 2.86 9.12 4.53
N ASN A 511 1.70 8.70 5.05
CA ASN A 511 1.31 7.30 5.05
C ASN A 511 0.82 6.85 3.67
N ALA A 512 1.31 5.72 3.15
CA ALA A 512 0.98 5.26 1.80
C ALA A 512 -0.44 4.67 1.66
N ALA A 513 -1.06 4.22 2.76
CA ALA A 513 -2.45 3.75 2.74
C ALA A 513 -3.45 4.91 2.70
N ASN A 514 -3.10 6.05 3.30
CA ASN A 514 -3.90 7.26 3.28
C ASN A 514 -2.99 8.49 3.18
N ASN A 515 -2.87 9.03 1.98
CA ASN A 515 -1.92 10.10 1.66
C ASN A 515 -2.29 11.47 2.28
N SER A 516 -3.45 11.61 2.91
CA SER A 516 -3.82 12.80 3.67
C SER A 516 -3.23 12.80 5.08
N LEU A 517 -2.72 11.64 5.54
CA LEU A 517 -2.19 11.46 6.88
C LEU A 517 -0.66 11.45 6.89
N VAL A 518 -0.10 12.11 7.89
CA VAL A 518 1.34 12.18 8.12
C VAL A 518 1.67 11.72 9.53
N LEU A 519 2.91 11.35 9.76
CA LEU A 519 3.44 11.03 11.09
C LEU A 519 3.42 12.28 11.95
N ASP A 520 2.69 12.25 13.06
CA ASP A 520 2.39 13.38 13.94
C ASP A 520 2.75 13.06 15.40
N ALA A 521 3.55 13.90 16.02
CA ALA A 521 3.71 13.88 17.47
C ALA A 521 2.60 14.72 18.10
N SER A 522 1.74 14.10 18.90
CA SER A 522 0.52 14.71 19.40
C SER A 522 0.75 16.02 20.18
N GLY A 523 0.06 17.07 19.76
CA GLY A 523 0.13 18.42 20.31
C GLY A 523 1.06 19.36 19.55
N ALA A 524 0.73 20.66 19.52
CA ALA A 524 1.51 21.68 18.79
C ALA A 524 2.95 21.83 19.31
N THR A 525 3.15 21.63 20.61
CA THR A 525 4.45 21.59 21.30
C THR A 525 4.57 20.30 22.12
N PRO A 526 4.85 19.18 21.43
CA PRO A 526 4.84 17.89 22.09
C PRO A 526 5.97 17.76 23.12
N LYS A 527 5.70 17.05 24.21
CA LYS A 527 6.63 16.78 25.31
C LYS A 527 7.08 15.32 25.29
N SER A 528 8.14 15.00 26.05
CA SER A 528 8.56 13.60 26.24
C SER A 528 7.38 12.74 26.73
N GLY A 529 7.13 11.63 26.08
CA GLY A 529 5.97 10.75 26.29
C GLY A 529 4.75 11.07 25.44
N ALA A 530 4.77 12.16 24.65
CA ALA A 530 3.66 12.45 23.74
C ALA A 530 3.49 11.33 22.71
N ASN A 531 2.25 10.93 22.50
CA ASN A 531 1.90 9.87 21.56
C ASN A 531 2.22 10.27 20.10
N VAL A 532 2.47 9.29 19.28
CA VAL A 532 2.62 9.48 17.81
C VAL A 532 1.42 8.86 17.11
N THR A 533 0.82 9.61 16.21
CA THR A 533 -0.36 9.21 15.44
C THR A 533 -0.18 9.48 13.96
N ALA A 534 -1.03 8.87 13.14
CA ALA A 534 -1.23 9.30 11.76
C ALA A 534 -2.32 10.38 11.75
N TRP A 535 -1.96 11.63 11.47
CA TRP A 535 -2.85 12.78 11.54
C TRP A 535 -2.90 13.54 10.22
N SER A 536 -3.99 14.28 10.00
CA SER A 536 -4.12 15.16 8.83
C SER A 536 -2.98 16.16 8.76
N ASN A 537 -2.39 16.30 7.58
CA ASN A 537 -1.27 17.21 7.36
C ASN A 537 -1.71 18.68 7.56
N ASN A 538 -1.21 19.33 8.60
CA ASN A 538 -1.43 20.74 8.92
C ASN A 538 -0.17 21.60 8.80
N GLY A 539 0.98 21.00 8.41
CA GLY A 539 2.26 21.67 8.26
C GLY A 539 2.97 22.04 9.56
N GLY A 540 2.45 21.64 10.71
CA GLY A 540 3.01 21.92 12.04
C GLY A 540 4.41 21.35 12.23
N LYS A 541 5.19 21.96 13.16
CA LYS A 541 6.54 21.47 13.51
C LYS A 541 6.50 20.07 14.13
N ASN A 542 5.39 19.70 14.78
CA ASN A 542 5.15 18.37 15.35
C ASN A 542 4.94 17.29 14.29
N GLN A 543 4.75 17.68 13.00
CA GLN A 543 4.67 16.79 11.83
C GLN A 543 5.96 16.80 10.99
N LYS A 544 6.99 17.51 11.47
CA LYS A 544 8.29 17.62 10.82
C LYS A 544 9.32 16.85 11.60
N TRP A 545 10.16 16.10 10.90
CA TRP A 545 11.13 15.17 11.47
C TRP A 545 12.51 15.38 10.89
N THR A 546 13.54 15.36 11.72
CA THR A 546 14.95 15.31 11.29
C THR A 546 15.41 13.87 11.31
N ILE A 547 15.96 13.39 10.22
CA ILE A 547 16.49 12.02 10.09
C ILE A 547 18.02 12.11 10.10
N THR A 548 18.65 11.65 11.18
CA THR A 548 20.09 11.71 11.37
C THR A 548 20.72 10.33 11.26
N PRO A 549 21.54 10.06 10.24
CA PRO A 549 22.25 8.78 10.11
C PRO A 549 23.19 8.54 11.29
N MET A 550 23.24 7.30 11.77
CA MET A 550 24.12 6.88 12.88
C MET A 550 25.46 6.39 12.33
N ASN A 551 26.19 7.26 11.68
CA ASN A 551 27.54 6.99 11.17
C ASN A 551 28.64 7.85 11.85
N ASP A 552 28.28 8.65 12.87
CA ASP A 552 29.20 9.44 13.67
C ASP A 552 29.49 8.75 15.00
N LEU A 553 30.75 8.38 15.25
CA LEU A 553 31.15 7.65 16.43
C LEU A 553 30.91 8.41 17.74
N SER A 554 30.69 9.73 17.71
CA SER A 554 30.26 10.47 18.90
C SER A 554 29.00 9.89 19.54
N LEU A 555 28.13 9.25 18.72
CA LEU A 555 26.88 8.59 19.12
C LEU A 555 27.09 7.11 19.56
N ALA A 556 28.27 6.55 19.35
CA ALA A 556 28.55 5.16 19.67
C ALA A 556 28.61 4.90 21.19
N SER A 557 28.23 3.69 21.59
CA SER A 557 28.59 3.14 22.91
C SER A 557 29.92 2.41 22.83
N THR A 558 30.73 2.57 23.86
CA THR A 558 32.06 1.94 23.93
C THR A 558 32.23 1.23 25.26
N SER A 559 32.95 0.09 25.24
CA SER A 559 33.41 -0.58 26.43
C SER A 559 34.81 -1.15 26.17
N ALA A 560 35.64 -1.24 27.24
CA ALA A 560 36.95 -1.81 27.13
C ALA A 560 37.31 -2.60 28.38
N THR A 561 38.20 -3.59 28.20
CA THR A 561 38.79 -4.36 29.29
C THR A 561 40.33 -4.27 29.23
N GLY A 562 41.02 -4.53 30.36
CA GLY A 562 42.47 -4.49 30.40
C GLY A 562 43.06 -3.09 30.28
N MET A 563 42.39 -2.10 30.85
CA MET A 563 42.78 -0.68 30.82
C MET A 563 43.82 -0.31 31.88
N VAL A 564 44.19 -1.21 32.81
CA VAL A 564 45.27 -0.98 33.81
C VAL A 564 46.28 -2.14 33.74
N ARG A 565 47.57 -1.81 33.63
CA ARG A 565 48.63 -2.80 33.45
C ARG A 565 49.96 -2.35 34.09
N ASN A 566 50.81 -3.28 34.41
CA ASN A 566 52.20 -2.95 34.70
C ASN A 566 53.01 -2.77 33.41
N ALA A 567 53.98 -1.88 33.43
CA ALA A 567 54.88 -1.64 32.31
C ALA A 567 55.67 -2.89 31.96
N THR A 568 55.79 -3.21 30.69
CA THR A 568 56.54 -4.35 30.15
C THR A 568 57.76 -3.91 29.36
N GLY A 569 57.89 -2.60 29.10
CA GLY A 569 58.83 -2.05 28.14
C GLY A 569 58.37 -2.17 26.69
N GLN A 570 57.32 -2.90 26.45
CA GLN A 570 56.70 -3.09 25.13
C GLN A 570 55.40 -2.30 25.02
N GLN A 571 54.92 -2.09 23.79
CA GLN A 571 53.64 -1.46 23.52
C GLN A 571 52.48 -2.29 24.08
N LEU A 572 51.62 -1.67 24.86
CA LEU A 572 50.45 -2.31 25.49
C LEU A 572 49.15 -1.79 24.93
N ARG A 573 48.22 -2.73 24.67
CA ARG A 573 46.85 -2.44 24.23
C ARG A 573 45.84 -2.91 25.28
N PRO A 574 44.63 -2.32 25.34
CA PRO A 574 43.52 -2.93 26.08
C PRO A 574 43.29 -4.39 25.63
N ASN A 575 42.78 -5.25 26.51
CA ASN A 575 42.44 -6.62 26.13
C ASN A 575 41.37 -6.69 25.06
N SER A 576 40.40 -5.82 25.19
CA SER A 576 39.31 -5.69 24.20
C SER A 576 38.78 -4.26 24.20
N ILE A 577 38.34 -3.81 23.04
CA ILE A 577 37.53 -2.62 22.84
C ILE A 577 36.32 -3.03 22.04
N SER A 578 35.12 -2.73 22.52
CA SER A 578 33.87 -2.91 21.80
C SER A 578 33.27 -1.56 21.48
N VAL A 579 32.92 -1.35 20.22
CA VAL A 579 32.28 -0.14 19.72
C VAL A 579 30.97 -0.54 19.05
N GLN A 580 29.85 0.03 19.50
CA GLN A 580 28.55 -0.25 18.95
C GLN A 580 27.81 1.03 18.58
N ILE A 581 27.16 1.04 17.42
CA ILE A 581 26.35 2.17 16.97
C ILE A 581 25.15 1.65 16.17
N GLY A 582 23.95 2.13 16.47
CA GLY A 582 22.74 1.74 15.77
C GLY A 582 22.45 0.24 15.80
N GLY A 583 22.82 -0.46 16.90
CA GLY A 583 22.66 -1.91 17.03
C GLY A 583 23.77 -2.75 16.35
N LYS A 584 24.67 -2.10 15.59
CA LYS A 584 25.79 -2.76 14.91
C LYS A 584 27.06 -2.68 15.74
N THR A 585 27.75 -3.83 15.92
CA THR A 585 29.12 -3.86 16.44
C THR A 585 30.09 -3.57 15.31
N LEU A 586 30.98 -2.59 15.53
CA LEU A 586 31.97 -2.12 14.57
C LEU A 586 33.28 -2.91 14.66
N LYS A 587 33.99 -2.98 13.53
CA LYS A 587 35.24 -3.73 13.41
C LYS A 587 36.43 -2.78 13.35
N GLU A 588 37.42 -2.99 14.26
CA GLU A 588 38.71 -2.26 14.24
C GLU A 588 39.44 -2.47 12.90
N GLY A 589 40.06 -1.42 12.39
CA GLY A 589 40.82 -1.43 11.13
C GLY A 589 39.94 -1.18 9.90
N THR A 590 38.65 -1.54 9.94
CA THR A 590 37.69 -1.31 8.86
C THR A 590 36.78 -0.11 9.16
N ASP A 591 36.09 -0.13 10.29
CA ASP A 591 35.06 0.85 10.66
C ASP A 591 35.63 1.95 11.58
N TYR A 592 36.71 1.64 12.33
CA TYR A 592 37.38 2.61 13.18
C TYR A 592 38.86 2.27 13.40
N THR A 593 39.62 3.24 13.88
CA THR A 593 41.00 3.12 14.35
C THR A 593 41.07 3.50 15.82
N VAL A 594 41.86 2.77 16.62
CA VAL A 594 42.10 3.12 18.03
C VAL A 594 43.27 4.09 18.09
N LEU A 595 43.10 5.17 18.84
CA LEU A 595 44.15 6.18 19.10
C LEU A 595 44.46 6.21 20.58
N TYR A 596 45.76 6.32 20.88
CA TYR A 596 46.34 6.50 22.21
C TYR A 596 47.02 7.86 22.23
N ASP A 597 46.57 8.77 23.09
CA ASP A 597 47.04 10.17 23.12
C ASP A 597 47.05 10.81 21.72
N GLY A 598 46.03 10.50 20.92
CA GLY A 598 45.88 10.98 19.56
C GLY A 598 46.71 10.24 18.49
N LYS A 599 47.49 9.21 18.85
CA LYS A 599 48.33 8.41 17.93
C LYS A 599 47.82 6.99 17.80
N ALA A 600 47.97 6.37 16.63
CA ALA A 600 47.59 4.97 16.41
C ALA A 600 48.55 3.96 17.08
N THR A 601 49.71 4.41 17.52
CA THR A 601 50.73 3.57 18.18
C THR A 601 50.36 3.37 19.65
N PRO A 602 50.23 2.14 20.15
CA PRO A 602 50.00 1.86 21.56
C PRO A 602 51.15 2.34 22.46
N PRO A 603 50.84 2.81 23.69
CA PRO A 603 51.88 3.30 24.61
C PRO A 603 52.71 2.18 25.21
N SER A 604 53.98 2.47 25.51
CA SER A 604 54.89 1.63 26.30
C SER A 604 55.34 2.30 27.60
N SER A 605 55.17 3.63 27.74
CA SER A 605 55.60 4.41 28.87
C SER A 605 54.61 4.32 30.04
N VAL A 606 55.17 4.41 31.27
CA VAL A 606 54.37 4.59 32.48
C VAL A 606 53.60 5.90 32.41
N GLY A 607 52.30 5.88 32.73
CA GLY A 607 51.43 7.06 32.69
C GLY A 607 49.97 6.74 32.43
N ASN A 608 49.20 7.79 32.33
CA ASN A 608 47.79 7.75 31.91
C ASN A 608 47.70 8.12 30.42
N HIS A 609 47.14 7.23 29.62
CA HIS A 609 47.03 7.37 28.19
C HIS A 609 45.56 7.44 27.79
N SER A 610 45.15 8.51 27.14
CA SER A 610 43.80 8.61 26.62
C SER A 610 43.57 7.58 25.49
N VAL A 611 42.48 6.85 25.56
CA VAL A 611 42.11 5.92 24.50
C VAL A 611 40.84 6.44 23.83
N THR A 612 40.91 6.68 22.52
CA THR A 612 39.80 7.12 21.69
C THR A 612 39.69 6.22 20.47
N VAL A 613 38.50 6.12 19.92
CA VAL A 613 38.27 5.50 18.61
C VAL A 613 37.91 6.59 17.61
N GLN A 614 38.51 6.54 16.43
CA GLN A 614 38.27 7.46 15.31
C GLN A 614 37.62 6.70 14.17
N GLY A 615 36.53 7.23 13.63
CA GLY A 615 35.81 6.66 12.48
C GLY A 615 36.72 6.51 11.26
N LYS A 616 36.52 5.41 10.51
CA LYS A 616 37.22 5.07 9.27
C LYS A 616 36.22 4.55 8.26
N GLY A 617 36.53 4.72 6.97
CA GLY A 617 35.63 4.29 5.88
C GLY A 617 34.32 5.06 5.89
N ALA A 618 33.20 4.37 6.08
CA ALA A 618 31.86 4.96 6.11
C ALA A 618 31.50 5.66 7.42
N TYR A 619 32.31 5.50 8.47
CA TYR A 619 32.11 6.12 9.77
C TYR A 619 33.01 7.34 9.96
N LYS A 620 32.52 8.33 10.70
CA LYS A 620 33.20 9.60 10.98
C LYS A 620 33.18 9.91 12.48
N GLY A 621 33.88 10.99 12.85
CA GLY A 621 33.92 11.44 14.24
C GLY A 621 34.79 10.60 15.15
N THR A 622 34.78 10.94 16.43
CA THR A 622 35.62 10.27 17.47
C THR A 622 34.76 9.97 18.70
N LYS A 623 35.19 8.94 19.46
CA LYS A 623 34.59 8.60 20.75
C LYS A 623 35.65 8.23 21.74
N SER A 624 35.61 8.81 22.94
CA SER A 624 36.44 8.38 24.05
C SER A 624 36.05 7.00 24.54
N VAL A 625 37.01 6.12 24.71
CA VAL A 625 36.87 4.79 25.32
C VAL A 625 37.20 4.85 26.82
N GLY A 626 38.07 5.77 27.21
CA GLY A 626 38.51 5.95 28.58
C GLY A 626 40.01 6.18 28.67
N THR A 627 40.57 5.96 29.83
CA THR A 627 42.03 6.14 30.10
C THR A 627 42.67 4.80 30.41
N MET A 628 43.64 4.42 29.58
CA MET A 628 44.52 3.29 29.87
C MET A 628 45.64 3.75 30.79
N ARG A 629 45.87 3.03 31.91
CA ARG A 629 46.90 3.36 32.88
C ARG A 629 47.99 2.28 32.90
N ILE A 630 49.18 2.67 32.58
CA ILE A 630 50.38 1.83 32.68
C ILE A 630 51.13 2.26 33.95
N VAL A 631 51.22 1.34 34.90
CA VAL A 631 51.91 1.59 36.17
C VAL A 631 53.31 0.96 36.17
N ALA A 632 54.21 1.55 36.92
CA ALA A 632 55.59 1.01 37.03
C ALA A 632 55.53 -0.45 37.48
N LYS A 633 56.37 -1.29 36.87
CA LYS A 633 56.56 -2.69 37.28
C LYS A 633 57.47 -2.70 38.58
N PRO A 634 56.98 -3.29 39.67
CA PRO A 634 57.84 -3.49 40.82
C PRO A 634 59.00 -4.47 40.51
N ASN A 635 60.17 -4.26 41.14
CA ASN A 635 61.29 -5.09 40.91
C ASN A 635 61.17 -6.39 41.72
N LEU A 636 60.41 -7.36 41.16
CA LEU A 636 60.18 -8.68 41.78
C LEU A 636 60.77 -9.78 40.88
N SER A 637 61.59 -10.67 41.44
CA SER A 637 62.06 -11.85 40.72
C SER A 637 61.06 -12.97 40.80
N SER A 638 60.75 -13.62 39.68
CA SER A 638 59.85 -14.80 39.61
C SER A 638 60.46 -16.04 40.30
N GLN A 639 61.73 -16.03 40.58
CA GLN A 639 62.48 -17.13 41.25
C GLN A 639 62.48 -17.01 42.80
N ASN A 640 62.12 -15.82 43.31
CA ASN A 640 62.16 -15.58 44.74
C ASN A 640 60.79 -15.82 45.38
N LEU A 641 60.80 -16.28 46.60
CA LEU A 641 59.65 -16.36 47.50
C LEU A 641 59.46 -15.02 48.23
N TYR A 642 58.18 -14.63 48.34
CA TYR A 642 57.81 -13.39 49.01
C TYR A 642 56.66 -13.63 50.01
N GLN A 643 56.69 -12.86 51.09
CA GLN A 643 55.54 -12.67 51.98
C GLN A 643 54.90 -11.32 51.73
N LEU A 644 53.56 -11.32 51.68
CA LEU A 644 52.75 -10.10 51.61
C LEU A 644 52.29 -9.75 53.04
N LYS A 645 52.91 -8.72 53.63
CA LYS A 645 52.57 -8.24 54.97
C LYS A 645 51.56 -7.10 54.87
N SER A 646 50.51 -7.13 55.70
CA SER A 646 49.55 -6.04 55.78
C SER A 646 50.23 -4.74 56.23
N ALA A 647 49.99 -3.64 55.54
CA ALA A 647 50.48 -2.32 55.98
C ALA A 647 49.66 -1.78 57.16
N TYR A 648 48.53 -2.35 57.50
CA TYR A 648 47.83 -2.04 58.74
C TYR A 648 48.56 -2.57 59.96
N ASP A 649 48.99 -3.85 59.92
CA ASP A 649 49.81 -4.50 60.99
C ASP A 649 50.75 -5.52 60.34
N SER A 650 52.04 -5.27 60.37
CA SER A 650 53.11 -6.07 59.74
C SER A 650 53.27 -7.49 60.31
N ARG A 651 52.62 -7.80 61.45
CA ARG A 651 52.57 -9.16 62.01
C ARG A 651 51.59 -10.06 61.19
N PHE A 652 50.67 -9.44 60.42
CA PHE A 652 49.69 -10.15 59.60
C PHE A 652 50.21 -10.28 58.19
N ILE A 653 50.19 -11.49 57.70
CA ILE A 653 50.60 -11.84 56.34
C ILE A 653 49.51 -12.56 55.59
N LEU A 654 49.56 -12.49 54.25
CA LEU A 654 48.61 -13.17 53.38
C LEU A 654 48.81 -14.68 53.50
N ASP A 655 47.76 -15.36 53.93
CA ASP A 655 47.77 -16.79 54.27
C ASP A 655 46.73 -17.54 53.44
N ALA A 656 47.11 -18.61 52.75
CA ALA A 656 46.20 -19.57 52.19
C ALA A 656 45.87 -20.61 53.26
N ALA A 657 44.60 -20.77 53.59
CA ALA A 657 44.15 -21.66 54.67
C ALA A 657 44.75 -23.08 54.55
N ASN A 658 45.18 -23.62 55.67
CA ASN A 658 45.84 -24.91 55.86
C ASN A 658 47.33 -24.93 55.41
N LYS A 659 48.16 -25.79 56.07
CA LYS A 659 49.59 -25.98 55.72
C LYS A 659 49.76 -26.51 54.26
N THR A 660 48.76 -27.27 53.75
CA THR A 660 48.66 -27.80 52.39
C THR A 660 47.38 -27.28 51.75
N PRO A 661 47.35 -26.07 51.19
CA PRO A 661 46.18 -25.52 50.56
C PRO A 661 45.78 -26.35 49.35
N HIS A 662 44.46 -26.43 49.12
CA HIS A 662 43.80 -27.06 48.00
C HIS A 662 42.95 -26.04 47.24
N GLN A 663 42.41 -26.42 46.11
CA GLN A 663 41.49 -25.58 45.34
C GLN A 663 40.32 -25.11 46.21
N GLY A 664 40.12 -23.79 46.26
CA GLY A 664 39.08 -23.16 47.08
C GLY A 664 39.53 -22.79 48.49
N SER A 665 40.78 -23.12 48.88
CA SER A 665 41.30 -22.70 50.19
C SER A 665 41.20 -21.18 50.34
N ASN A 666 40.58 -20.74 51.43
CA ASN A 666 40.33 -19.33 51.69
C ASN A 666 41.62 -18.55 51.90
N ILE A 667 41.66 -17.32 51.48
CA ILE A 667 42.77 -16.38 51.77
C ILE A 667 42.37 -15.47 52.93
N SER A 668 43.20 -15.42 53.94
CA SER A 668 43.03 -14.56 55.11
C SER A 668 44.32 -13.87 55.47
N VAL A 669 44.28 -12.97 56.42
CA VAL A 669 45.50 -12.48 57.07
C VAL A 669 45.70 -13.28 58.35
N TRP A 670 46.94 -13.78 58.56
CA TRP A 670 47.34 -14.60 59.72
C TRP A 670 48.68 -14.17 60.28
N THR A 671 48.97 -14.57 61.55
CA THR A 671 50.29 -14.36 62.13
C THR A 671 51.36 -15.18 61.39
N ASN A 672 52.54 -14.63 61.22
CA ASN A 672 53.64 -15.31 60.53
C ASN A 672 54.06 -16.60 61.30
N ASN A 673 53.89 -17.75 60.67
CA ASN A 673 54.30 -19.06 61.21
C ASN A 673 55.36 -19.73 60.35
N GLY A 674 55.95 -19.01 59.34
CA GLY A 674 57.01 -19.50 58.47
C GLY A 674 56.53 -20.51 57.40
N GLY A 675 55.31 -20.89 57.39
CA GLY A 675 54.74 -21.92 56.47
C GLY A 675 54.80 -21.53 54.98
N SER A 676 54.88 -22.53 54.09
CA SER A 676 54.91 -22.32 52.66
C SER A 676 53.56 -21.78 52.12
N ASN A 677 52.48 -22.03 52.87
CA ASN A 677 51.10 -21.49 52.53
C ASN A 677 51.03 -19.96 52.69
N GLN A 678 52.07 -19.36 53.38
CA GLN A 678 52.19 -17.91 53.58
C GLN A 678 53.23 -17.27 52.65
N LYS A 679 53.76 -18.05 51.71
CA LYS A 679 54.75 -17.59 50.74
C LYS A 679 54.26 -17.67 49.34
N TRP A 680 54.68 -16.73 48.50
CA TRP A 680 54.13 -16.53 47.19
C TRP A 680 55.18 -16.26 46.13
N TYR A 681 55.01 -16.84 44.90
CA TYR A 681 55.76 -16.52 43.70
C TYR A 681 55.02 -15.49 42.88
N PHE A 682 55.73 -14.54 42.29
CA PHE A 682 55.17 -13.52 41.38
C PHE A 682 55.63 -13.80 39.97
N ALA A 683 54.77 -14.47 39.20
CA ALA A 683 55.01 -14.72 37.77
C ALA A 683 54.48 -13.54 36.94
N PHE A 684 55.36 -12.72 36.42
CA PHE A 684 55.04 -11.62 35.55
C PHE A 684 54.97 -12.09 34.10
N ASN A 685 53.99 -11.60 33.35
CA ASN A 685 53.85 -11.83 31.91
C ASN A 685 54.22 -10.54 31.16
N ASP A 686 55.37 -10.52 30.52
CA ASP A 686 55.94 -9.36 29.80
C ASP A 686 55.12 -9.00 28.53
N ASN A 687 54.25 -9.87 28.02
CA ASN A 687 53.36 -9.56 26.89
C ASN A 687 52.06 -8.86 27.33
N THR A 688 51.61 -9.16 28.56
CA THR A 688 50.29 -8.69 29.00
C THR A 688 50.35 -7.64 30.10
N GLY A 689 51.49 -7.51 30.82
CA GLY A 689 51.65 -6.59 31.94
C GLY A 689 50.89 -7.00 33.21
N TYR A 690 50.62 -8.29 33.38
CA TYR A 690 49.95 -8.83 34.56
C TYR A 690 50.82 -9.78 35.35
N TYR A 691 50.58 -9.83 36.65
CA TYR A 691 51.14 -10.84 37.55
C TYR A 691 50.13 -11.98 37.77
N THR A 692 50.64 -13.21 37.80
CA THR A 692 49.98 -14.36 38.42
C THR A 692 50.71 -14.65 39.72
N ILE A 693 50.00 -14.69 40.84
CA ILE A 693 50.57 -14.85 42.19
C ILE A 693 50.28 -16.28 42.61
N ARG A 694 51.37 -17.11 42.70
CA ARG A 694 51.27 -18.56 42.97
C ARG A 694 51.59 -18.85 44.41
N ASN A 695 50.87 -19.77 45.03
CA ASN A 695 51.17 -20.19 46.39
C ASN A 695 52.42 -21.14 46.44
N ALA A 696 53.32 -20.97 47.39
CA ALA A 696 54.57 -21.77 47.48
C ALA A 696 54.32 -23.20 48.00
N ALA A 697 53.24 -23.44 48.76
CA ALA A 697 52.88 -24.78 49.22
C ALA A 697 52.30 -25.64 48.09
N ASN A 698 51.65 -25.01 47.10
CA ASN A 698 51.11 -25.64 45.88
C ASN A 698 51.12 -24.63 44.74
N GLN A 699 52.09 -24.76 43.82
CA GLN A 699 52.28 -23.79 42.73
C GLN A 699 51.18 -23.83 41.64
N ASP A 700 50.29 -24.85 41.59
CA ASP A 700 49.13 -24.92 40.72
C ASP A 700 48.03 -24.01 41.23
N LEU A 701 48.11 -23.58 42.48
CA LEU A 701 47.16 -22.67 43.09
C LEU A 701 47.61 -21.21 42.95
N VAL A 702 46.73 -20.37 42.49
CA VAL A 702 46.97 -18.94 42.30
C VAL A 702 45.96 -18.11 43.07
N LEU A 703 46.31 -16.87 43.35
CA LEU A 703 45.44 -15.92 44.01
C LEU A 703 44.27 -15.56 43.05
N ASP A 704 43.05 -15.95 43.41
CA ASP A 704 41.86 -15.87 42.61
C ASP A 704 40.79 -14.98 43.28
N ALA A 705 40.33 -13.95 42.60
CA ALA A 705 39.13 -13.23 43.01
C ALA A 705 37.90 -13.94 42.43
N SER A 706 37.02 -14.48 43.27
CA SER A 706 35.95 -15.36 42.88
C SER A 706 35.02 -14.78 41.80
N GLY A 707 34.81 -15.59 40.76
CA GLY A 707 33.93 -15.28 39.60
C GLY A 707 34.71 -14.65 38.43
N VAL A 708 34.22 -14.94 37.20
CA VAL A 708 34.84 -14.42 35.95
C VAL A 708 34.84 -12.89 35.92
N SER A 709 33.83 -12.26 36.57
CA SER A 709 33.67 -10.81 36.73
C SER A 709 33.49 -10.47 38.20
N PRO A 710 34.58 -10.37 39.00
CA PRO A 710 34.48 -10.10 40.43
C PRO A 710 33.72 -8.79 40.72
N LYS A 711 32.97 -8.80 41.84
CA LYS A 711 32.21 -7.66 42.36
C LYS A 711 32.82 -7.23 43.70
N VAL A 712 32.41 -6.07 44.21
CA VAL A 712 32.75 -5.63 45.55
C VAL A 712 32.38 -6.70 46.56
N GLY A 713 33.32 -7.15 47.36
CA GLY A 713 33.17 -8.20 48.36
C GLY A 713 33.39 -9.62 47.82
N SER A 714 33.73 -9.80 46.54
CA SER A 714 34.11 -11.12 46.04
C SER A 714 35.23 -11.71 46.85
N ASN A 715 35.05 -12.96 47.32
CA ASN A 715 36.04 -13.66 48.10
C ASN A 715 37.33 -13.87 47.29
N VAL A 716 38.46 -13.84 47.95
CA VAL A 716 39.76 -14.25 47.38
C VAL A 716 40.11 -15.61 47.92
N SER A 717 40.49 -16.54 47.06
CA SER A 717 40.86 -17.90 47.40
C SER A 717 42.11 -18.35 46.64
N ALA A 718 42.74 -19.42 47.11
CA ALA A 718 43.74 -20.15 46.35
C ALA A 718 42.98 -21.10 45.38
N TRP A 719 43.09 -20.88 44.08
CA TRP A 719 42.35 -21.66 43.07
C TRP A 719 43.30 -22.18 41.99
N THR A 720 42.93 -23.32 41.40
CA THR A 720 43.69 -23.87 40.28
C THR A 720 43.79 -22.85 39.16
N LYS A 721 45.00 -22.70 38.62
CA LYS A 721 45.28 -21.75 37.53
C LYS A 721 44.43 -22.09 36.29
N ASN A 722 43.62 -21.12 35.82
CA ASN A 722 42.80 -21.22 34.62
C ASN A 722 43.05 -20.06 33.64
N ASP A 723 44.05 -19.21 33.92
CA ASP A 723 44.43 -18.04 33.15
C ASP A 723 43.35 -16.96 32.99
N GLY A 724 42.21 -17.04 33.71
CA GLY A 724 41.20 -16.01 33.80
C GLY A 724 41.76 -14.67 34.31
N LEU A 725 41.15 -13.56 33.88
CA LEU A 725 41.55 -12.23 34.33
C LEU A 725 41.31 -12.01 35.83
N ASN A 726 40.40 -12.74 36.45
CA ASN A 726 40.16 -12.76 37.88
C ASN A 726 41.35 -13.34 38.70
N GLN A 727 42.26 -14.09 38.03
CA GLN A 727 43.52 -14.62 38.58
C GLN A 727 44.75 -13.76 38.22
N LYS A 728 44.54 -12.65 37.54
CA LYS A 728 45.61 -11.72 37.13
C LYS A 728 45.51 -10.44 37.95
N TRP A 729 46.69 -9.94 38.29
CA TRP A 729 46.84 -8.80 39.18
C TRP A 729 47.77 -7.74 38.59
N VAL A 730 47.46 -6.47 38.83
CA VAL A 730 48.34 -5.33 38.58
C VAL A 730 48.83 -4.85 39.92
N ILE A 731 50.15 -4.76 40.07
CA ILE A 731 50.81 -4.35 41.33
C ILE A 731 51.24 -2.89 41.17
N GLU A 732 50.69 -2.03 42.00
CA GLU A 732 50.91 -0.59 41.96
C GLU A 732 51.56 -0.10 43.29
N SER A 733 52.63 0.64 43.21
CA SER A 733 53.19 1.29 44.39
C SER A 733 52.27 2.31 45.00
N SER A 734 52.04 2.27 46.29
CA SER A 734 51.25 3.25 47.04
C SER A 734 52.09 4.13 47.98
N GLY A 735 53.43 4.15 47.77
CA GLY A 735 54.37 4.88 48.55
C GLY A 735 54.85 4.10 49.83
N ASN A 736 55.94 4.52 50.45
CA ASN A 736 56.46 3.95 51.68
C ASN A 736 56.61 2.41 51.63
N ASP A 737 57.16 1.89 50.54
CA ASP A 737 57.37 0.45 50.27
C ASP A 737 56.09 -0.40 50.36
N THR A 738 54.93 0.21 50.13
CA THR A 738 53.64 -0.49 50.10
C THR A 738 53.09 -0.56 48.68
N TYR A 739 52.28 -1.58 48.43
CA TYR A 739 51.71 -1.88 47.15
C TYR A 739 50.19 -2.18 47.28
N ILE A 740 49.46 -1.81 46.30
CA ILE A 740 48.07 -2.27 46.09
C ILE A 740 48.03 -3.26 44.94
N PHE A 741 47.16 -4.26 45.05
CA PHE A 741 46.97 -5.32 44.06
C PHE A 741 45.65 -5.16 43.41
N ARG A 742 45.60 -4.66 42.18
CA ARG A 742 44.34 -4.49 41.41
C ARG A 742 44.02 -5.74 40.65
N ASN A 743 42.78 -6.19 40.73
CA ASN A 743 42.32 -7.32 39.94
C ASN A 743 42.19 -6.94 38.46
N ALA A 744 42.72 -7.77 37.53
CA ALA A 744 42.71 -7.44 36.09
C ALA A 744 41.32 -7.57 35.44
N ALA A 745 40.45 -8.40 36.00
CA ALA A 745 39.09 -8.50 35.50
C ALA A 745 38.24 -7.27 35.86
N ASN A 746 38.51 -6.68 37.03
CA ASN A 746 37.88 -5.44 37.47
C ASN A 746 38.90 -4.58 38.21
N PRO A 747 39.59 -3.65 37.53
CA PRO A 747 40.70 -2.87 38.12
C PRO A 747 40.26 -1.83 39.17
N ASN A 748 38.94 -1.64 39.39
CA ASN A 748 38.42 -0.87 40.51
C ASN A 748 38.48 -1.63 41.85
N LEU A 749 38.65 -2.96 41.76
CA LEU A 749 38.74 -3.83 42.93
C LEU A 749 40.22 -4.14 43.24
N ILE A 750 40.53 -4.06 44.50
CA ILE A 750 41.90 -4.34 45.01
C ILE A 750 41.83 -5.37 46.12
N LEU A 751 42.96 -6.00 46.38
CA LEU A 751 43.14 -6.98 47.44
C LEU A 751 42.95 -6.29 48.79
N ASP A 752 41.96 -6.69 49.56
CA ASP A 752 41.51 -6.05 50.80
C ASP A 752 41.46 -7.05 51.95
N ALA A 753 42.19 -6.79 53.01
CA ALA A 753 41.96 -7.49 54.29
C ALA A 753 40.74 -6.90 54.98
N SER A 754 39.68 -7.70 55.11
CA SER A 754 38.35 -7.23 55.51
C SER A 754 38.34 -6.50 56.85
N GLY A 755 37.72 -5.30 56.82
CA GLY A 755 37.60 -4.39 57.94
C GLY A 755 38.73 -3.36 58.00
N ALA A 756 38.44 -2.12 58.47
CA ALA A 756 39.39 -1.04 58.57
C ALA A 756 40.57 -1.37 59.53
N LYS A 757 40.35 -2.29 60.47
CA LYS A 757 41.30 -2.83 61.44
C LYS A 757 41.28 -4.34 61.43
N PRO A 758 41.87 -5.01 60.39
CA PRO A 758 41.84 -6.45 60.29
C PRO A 758 42.51 -7.13 61.52
N ARG A 759 41.90 -8.27 61.93
CA ARG A 759 42.42 -9.13 63.02
C ARG A 759 42.96 -10.43 62.42
N VAL A 760 43.64 -11.23 63.22
CA VAL A 760 44.02 -12.59 62.80
C VAL A 760 42.84 -13.36 62.33
N GLY A 761 42.94 -13.97 61.14
CA GLY A 761 41.87 -14.67 60.49
C GLY A 761 40.89 -13.77 59.69
N ALA A 762 41.13 -12.46 59.63
CA ALA A 762 40.28 -11.59 58.78
C ALA A 762 40.35 -12.03 57.32
N ASN A 763 39.19 -12.18 56.71
CA ASN A 763 39.07 -12.62 55.34
C ASN A 763 39.71 -11.64 54.36
N VAL A 764 40.18 -12.10 53.23
CA VAL A 764 40.67 -11.27 52.13
C VAL A 764 39.66 -11.29 50.99
N THR A 765 39.25 -10.12 50.54
CA THR A 765 38.27 -9.94 49.47
C THR A 765 38.80 -9.00 48.39
N ALA A 766 38.12 -9.01 47.25
CA ALA A 766 38.28 -7.97 46.23
C ALA A 766 37.30 -6.82 46.57
N TRP A 767 37.82 -5.66 46.95
CA TRP A 767 37.01 -4.54 47.44
C TRP A 767 37.34 -3.23 46.71
N SER A 768 36.42 -2.28 46.74
CA SER A 768 36.66 -0.96 46.17
C SER A 768 37.81 -0.26 46.87
N HIS A 769 38.69 0.43 46.11
CA HIS A 769 39.80 1.19 46.64
C HIS A 769 39.31 2.35 47.52
N ASN A 770 39.65 2.34 48.82
CA ASN A 770 39.28 3.37 49.79
C ASN A 770 40.51 4.04 50.43
N GLY A 771 41.73 3.65 50.03
CA GLY A 771 42.97 4.20 50.52
C GLY A 771 43.44 3.69 51.91
N GLY A 772 42.66 2.80 52.55
CA GLY A 772 42.95 2.21 53.86
C GLY A 772 44.23 1.38 53.88
N ASN A 773 44.91 1.29 55.07
CA ASN A 773 46.12 0.46 55.22
C ASN A 773 45.80 -1.05 55.13
N ASN A 774 44.54 -1.46 55.31
CA ASN A 774 44.09 -2.83 55.12
C ASN A 774 44.10 -3.26 53.65
N GLN A 775 44.27 -2.30 52.74
CA GLN A 775 44.35 -2.51 51.26
C GLN A 775 45.78 -2.38 50.73
N LYS A 776 46.72 -2.08 51.61
CA LYS A 776 48.14 -1.91 51.26
C LYS A 776 48.96 -3.05 51.82
N TRP A 777 49.91 -3.51 51.03
CA TRP A 777 50.73 -4.67 51.34
C TRP A 777 52.20 -4.36 51.16
N LYS A 778 53.03 -4.78 52.11
CA LYS A 778 54.54 -4.79 51.98
C LYS A 778 54.93 -6.13 51.39
N ILE A 779 55.75 -6.11 50.34
CA ILE A 779 56.33 -7.30 49.70
C ILE A 779 57.74 -7.51 50.24
N ASN A 780 57.93 -8.55 51.02
CA ASN A 780 59.24 -8.86 51.63
C ASN A 780 59.74 -10.20 51.08
N ALA A 781 61.02 -10.31 50.74
CA ALA A 781 61.61 -11.60 50.45
C ALA A 781 61.41 -12.54 51.65
N ALA A 782 61.12 -13.86 51.39
CA ALA A 782 60.68 -14.82 52.38
C ALA A 782 61.74 -15.89 52.65
#